data_5be8b17b685c830b567d36566753e24b
#
_entry.id   5be8b17b685c830b567d36566753e24b
#
_cell.length_a   1.000
_cell.length_b   1.000
_cell.length_c   1.000
_cell.angle_alpha   90.00
_cell.angle_beta   90.00
_cell.angle_gamma   90.00
#
_symmetry.space_group_name_H-M   'P 1'
#
loop_
_entity.id
_entity.type
_entity.pdbx_description
1 polymer ?
#
loop_
_entity_poly.entity_id
_entity_poly.type
_entity_poly.pdbx_seq_one_letter_code
_entity_poly.pdbx_strand_id
1 'polypeptide(L)'
;MHKLSRVTAFLILFATLFSCAGVFAQVKKKKQHSVRDSLRAAILSRDSMMRSLKKSDTGVNVLLQKVEYYTSSFNQIKNNLSKGLDTVEISQTLPSFEKRVSLIKSLIDNDKSSTLRYLYTIRDILTRSDDQLDVWQDELAAINSKLVQNQTDLSAVSKDSALKILPSDSSLATNFLIQKIAIDSKYHRLDTTNKKLMVKIGLLQNRTSTVYIGVLDLKDQIDLKIRDFGVRALSAEYSNIWQMKANEGAAFDEAVSKTATMNSKLFSFFVTRDILIHLSGWVLLIGFAVWVYASRKKILKINDAPDNILSQANYTVNFPIVSSVIVTFTMLPNFYDHPPVVVLETFFLILISGILYIVKKSCTKPFFSYLRQLYVLTILYCISNLFIQVTNADRIAILVLGIASIYFSVRFTYLVRKTPEDYLPYTGLILKLFVILQTASFICNVFGRFSLSKIIGVTAVHNLWLALGMYFMVQILMEALFLQLEASKNNNSISSYIDFKLLKNKFKSVLTVLTSVLWLVMLTQNLSIEDTVFDHLETFLTTNRSVGGTNTQFTYQSVIIFCVVIWLSTVTSKIISYFYDVSAKHKNDLDVAKKKNRTSTLLIRIGVIAVGFFLAVAASGVPLDKITIIISAFGIGIGFGLQNIVNNLVSGLILAFEKPVQVGDIIEVSNRSGTIMDIGIRASKIATGDGAEVIIPNGDLISQHVINWTLSNDNRRIELIIGVSYGSDIEKVKGILNKLLHNHKDIMPIPAPSVFVHNLSQSSVDFRMFFWADDISTWLSLKSRVLSDIYETFNKEGIELPFPQQDIHLKFPQEMLIPKAEITEKIKVKTEKKVGKTKEKDINPDQPAKDQ
;
A
#
# COMPACT_ATOMS: atom_id res chain seq x y z
N MET A 1 -5.04 -17.95 13.80
CA MET A 1 -4.54 -17.07 12.71
C MET A 1 -5.64 -16.29 11.99
N HIS A 2 -6.82 -16.82 11.72
CA HIS A 2 -7.89 -16.09 11.00
C HIS A 2 -8.52 -14.90 11.76
N LYS A 3 -8.58 -14.92 13.09
CA LYS A 3 -9.18 -13.81 13.88
C LYS A 3 -8.24 -12.60 14.05
N LEU A 4 -6.93 -12.81 14.06
CA LEU A 4 -5.95 -11.71 14.08
C LEU A 4 -6.01 -10.86 12.80
N SER A 5 -6.40 -11.45 11.65
CA SER A 5 -6.55 -10.74 10.38
C SER A 5 -7.74 -9.76 10.35
N ARG A 6 -8.80 -10.04 11.13
CA ARG A 6 -9.98 -9.15 11.19
C ARG A 6 -9.70 -7.87 12.01
N VAL A 7 -9.01 -8.03 13.14
CA VAL A 7 -8.61 -6.89 13.98
C VAL A 7 -7.49 -6.09 13.32
N THR A 8 -6.54 -6.76 12.67
CA THR A 8 -5.47 -6.08 11.91
C THR A 8 -6.00 -5.39 10.67
N ALA A 9 -6.96 -5.97 9.94
CA ALA A 9 -7.63 -5.29 8.82
C ALA A 9 -8.40 -4.05 9.26
N PHE A 10 -9.09 -4.12 10.41
CA PHE A 10 -9.81 -2.98 10.98
C PHE A 10 -8.85 -1.92 11.54
N LEU A 11 -7.77 -2.33 12.23
CA LEU A 11 -6.73 -1.44 12.72
C LEU A 11 -5.93 -0.80 11.58
N ILE A 12 -5.66 -1.53 10.51
CA ILE A 12 -5.02 -0.99 9.30
C ILE A 12 -5.95 0.02 8.62
N LEU A 13 -7.25 -0.26 8.51
CA LEU A 13 -8.23 0.68 7.96
C LEU A 13 -8.36 1.94 8.83
N PHE A 14 -8.31 1.79 10.15
CA PHE A 14 -8.34 2.89 11.12
C PHE A 14 -7.00 3.65 11.15
N ALA A 15 -5.87 2.94 11.12
CA ALA A 15 -4.53 3.53 11.06
C ALA A 15 -4.27 4.27 9.74
N THR A 16 -4.79 3.78 8.60
CA THR A 16 -4.70 4.48 7.31
C THR A 16 -5.55 5.74 7.27
N LEU A 17 -6.65 5.80 8.02
CA LEU A 17 -7.45 7.02 8.19
C LEU A 17 -6.75 8.07 9.07
N PHE A 18 -5.89 7.66 10.00
CA PHE A 18 -5.19 8.54 10.93
C PHE A 18 -3.72 8.80 10.62
N SER A 19 -3.06 7.98 9.80
CA SER A 19 -1.62 8.10 9.48
C SER A 19 -1.30 9.03 8.30
N CYS A 20 -2.19 9.94 7.91
CA CYS A 20 -1.82 11.06 7.02
C CYS A 20 -0.94 12.12 7.68
N ALA A 21 -0.24 11.81 8.76
CA ALA A 21 0.77 12.68 9.36
C ALA A 21 1.97 11.85 9.83
N GLY A 22 2.91 11.66 8.92
CA GLY A 22 4.34 11.48 9.24
C GLY A 22 4.79 10.11 9.70
N VAL A 23 5.82 9.67 8.99
CA VAL A 23 6.91 8.76 9.32
C VAL A 23 6.90 7.44 8.53
N PHE A 24 7.64 7.48 7.44
CA PHE A 24 8.29 6.30 6.86
C PHE A 24 9.39 5.82 7.81
N ALA A 25 9.17 4.72 8.52
CA ALA A 25 10.22 3.98 9.18
C ALA A 25 10.62 2.80 8.28
N GLN A 26 11.86 2.84 7.79
CA GLN A 26 12.48 1.76 7.06
C GLN A 26 12.59 0.51 7.93
N VAL A 27 11.83 -0.53 7.64
CA VAL A 27 12.07 -1.86 8.18
C VAL A 27 13.16 -2.54 7.35
N LYS A 28 14.37 -2.54 7.89
CA LYS A 28 15.48 -3.36 7.40
C LYS A 28 15.12 -4.84 7.53
N LYS A 29 14.79 -5.51 6.44
CA LYS A 29 14.68 -6.98 6.39
C LYS A 29 16.04 -7.61 6.68
N LYS A 30 16.21 -8.16 7.88
CA LYS A 30 17.30 -9.08 8.19
C LYS A 30 17.08 -10.37 7.40
N LYS A 31 17.96 -10.65 6.45
CA LYS A 31 18.00 -11.91 5.71
C LYS A 31 18.19 -13.07 6.71
N GLN A 32 17.14 -13.86 6.91
CA GLN A 32 17.26 -15.17 7.55
C GLN A 32 17.96 -16.11 6.56
N HIS A 33 19.27 -16.27 6.72
CA HIS A 33 20.00 -17.36 6.09
C HIS A 33 19.48 -18.68 6.65
N SER A 34 18.98 -19.52 5.78
CA SER A 34 18.31 -20.76 6.15
C SER A 34 19.30 -21.70 6.85
N VAL A 35 18.94 -22.14 8.04
CA VAL A 35 19.58 -23.19 8.81
C VAL A 35 19.70 -24.50 7.99
N ARG A 36 18.91 -24.66 6.93
CA ARG A 36 18.95 -25.78 5.99
C ARG A 36 20.23 -25.86 5.17
N ASP A 37 20.84 -24.75 4.80
CA ASP A 37 22.06 -24.76 3.96
C ASP A 37 23.30 -25.04 4.79
N SER A 38 23.31 -24.60 6.05
CA SER A 38 24.36 -24.97 6.99
C SER A 38 24.33 -26.46 7.41
N LEU A 39 23.09 -27.04 7.51
CA LEU A 39 22.96 -28.49 7.76
C LEU A 39 23.35 -29.32 6.53
N ARG A 40 23.04 -28.89 5.32
CA ARG A 40 23.48 -29.59 4.08
C ARG A 40 25.01 -29.51 3.90
N ALA A 41 25.63 -28.38 4.17
CA ALA A 41 27.06 -28.24 4.12
C ALA A 41 27.77 -29.12 5.19
N ALA A 42 27.19 -29.22 6.39
CA ALA A 42 27.68 -30.09 7.45
C ALA A 42 27.53 -31.60 7.13
N ILE A 43 26.44 -32.00 6.45
CA ILE A 43 26.21 -33.39 6.01
C ILE A 43 27.13 -33.73 4.85
N LEU A 44 27.36 -32.86 3.89
CA LEU A 44 28.27 -33.07 2.75
C LEU A 44 29.73 -33.10 3.18
N SER A 45 30.14 -32.28 4.15
CA SER A 45 31.49 -32.36 4.75
C SER A 45 31.71 -33.64 5.53
N ARG A 46 30.67 -34.14 6.22
CA ARG A 46 30.68 -35.43 6.94
C ARG A 46 30.86 -36.61 5.99
N ASP A 47 30.15 -36.64 4.86
CA ASP A 47 30.22 -37.71 3.88
C ASP A 47 31.58 -37.71 3.10
N SER A 48 32.16 -36.55 2.83
CA SER A 48 33.48 -36.44 2.23
C SER A 48 34.56 -36.85 3.20
N MET A 49 34.44 -36.53 4.49
CA MET A 49 35.35 -36.94 5.55
C MET A 49 35.31 -38.46 5.81
N MET A 50 34.12 -39.07 5.79
CA MET A 50 33.94 -40.51 5.90
C MET A 50 34.51 -41.28 4.69
N ARG A 51 34.57 -40.71 3.49
CA ARG A 51 35.18 -41.31 2.30
C ARG A 51 36.71 -41.19 2.32
N SER A 52 37.28 -40.15 2.92
CA SER A 52 38.73 -39.99 3.11
C SER A 52 39.29 -40.94 4.18
N LEU A 53 38.48 -41.24 5.20
CA LEU A 53 38.81 -42.17 6.30
C LEU A 53 38.95 -43.63 5.85
N LYS A 54 38.31 -44.05 4.76
CA LYS A 54 38.42 -45.41 4.21
C LYS A 54 39.75 -45.69 3.50
N LYS A 55 40.62 -44.69 3.34
CA LYS A 55 41.88 -44.79 2.58
C LYS A 55 43.18 -44.68 3.40
N SER A 56 43.11 -44.50 4.73
CA SER A 56 44.30 -44.37 5.60
C SER A 56 44.43 -45.57 6.53
N ASP A 57 45.45 -46.38 6.24
CA ASP A 57 45.76 -47.64 6.88
C ASP A 57 46.67 -47.40 8.11
N THR A 58 46.07 -46.85 9.18
CA THR A 58 46.69 -46.94 10.53
C THR A 58 45.60 -46.85 11.59
N GLY A 59 45.38 -47.95 12.30
CA GLY A 59 44.36 -48.13 13.35
C GLY A 59 44.38 -47.06 14.46
N VAL A 60 45.50 -46.37 14.65
CA VAL A 60 45.70 -45.32 15.65
C VAL A 60 45.01 -44.02 15.23
N ASN A 61 45.10 -43.64 13.95
CA ASN A 61 44.44 -42.43 13.43
C ASN A 61 42.92 -42.56 13.48
N VAL A 62 42.37 -43.76 13.24
CA VAL A 62 40.93 -44.06 13.35
C VAL A 62 40.45 -43.90 14.79
N LEU A 63 41.22 -44.33 15.78
CA LEU A 63 40.88 -44.19 17.19
C LEU A 63 40.87 -42.74 17.67
N LEU A 64 41.89 -41.96 17.28
CA LEU A 64 41.95 -40.52 17.63
C LEU A 64 40.81 -39.73 16.99
N GLN A 65 40.51 -39.99 15.74
CA GLN A 65 39.38 -39.35 15.04
C GLN A 65 38.02 -39.69 15.67
N LYS A 66 37.84 -40.93 16.14
CA LYS A 66 36.61 -41.29 16.87
C LYS A 66 36.51 -40.59 18.22
N VAL A 67 37.63 -40.46 18.95
CA VAL A 67 37.70 -39.71 20.22
C VAL A 67 37.30 -38.23 19.99
N GLU A 68 37.81 -37.63 18.93
CA GLU A 68 37.47 -36.26 18.57
C GLU A 68 35.98 -36.12 18.18
N TYR A 69 35.47 -37.03 17.35
CA TYR A 69 34.06 -37.09 16.95
C TYR A 69 33.15 -37.25 18.18
N TYR A 70 33.44 -38.15 19.10
CA TYR A 70 32.63 -38.33 20.32
C TYR A 70 32.74 -37.14 21.26
N THR A 71 33.89 -36.50 21.34
CA THR A 71 34.04 -35.26 22.13
C THR A 71 33.18 -34.13 21.54
N SER A 72 33.16 -33.98 20.23
CA SER A 72 32.32 -33.02 19.52
C SER A 72 30.83 -33.32 19.73
N SER A 73 30.41 -34.58 19.57
CA SER A 73 29.03 -35.03 19.80
C SER A 73 28.58 -34.74 21.24
N PHE A 74 29.44 -35.07 22.24
CA PHE A 74 29.13 -34.75 23.64
C PHE A 74 29.01 -33.28 23.93
N ASN A 75 29.81 -32.43 23.28
CA ASN A 75 29.69 -30.98 23.40
C ASN A 75 28.39 -30.50 22.76
N GLN A 76 27.97 -31.07 21.64
CA GLN A 76 26.68 -30.77 21.00
C GLN A 76 25.51 -31.19 21.89
N ILE A 77 25.57 -32.42 22.45
CA ILE A 77 24.54 -32.89 23.39
C ILE A 77 24.50 -32.00 24.63
N LYS A 78 25.67 -31.67 25.22
CA LYS A 78 25.72 -30.74 26.35
C LYS A 78 25.12 -29.38 26.03
N ASN A 79 25.40 -28.83 24.86
CA ASN A 79 24.82 -27.58 24.41
C ASN A 79 23.28 -27.68 24.22
N ASN A 80 22.79 -28.80 23.66
CA ASN A 80 21.37 -29.07 23.55
C ASN A 80 20.69 -29.18 24.92
N LEU A 81 21.37 -29.82 25.89
CA LEU A 81 20.86 -29.96 27.26
C LEU A 81 20.93 -28.63 28.05
N SER A 82 21.86 -27.71 27.70
CA SER A 82 22.08 -26.45 28.43
C SER A 82 21.29 -25.27 27.78
N LYS A 83 21.03 -25.30 26.49
CA LYS A 83 20.48 -24.15 25.72
C LYS A 83 18.98 -24.10 25.56
N GLY A 84 18.21 -25.05 26.06
CA GLY A 84 16.84 -24.88 25.68
C GLY A 84 15.84 -25.90 26.11
N LEU A 85 15.86 -26.29 27.34
CA LEU A 85 14.75 -26.98 27.98
C LEU A 85 13.99 -25.96 28.85
N ASP A 86 13.54 -24.88 28.21
CA ASP A 86 12.72 -23.88 28.91
C ASP A 86 11.30 -24.43 29.07
N THR A 87 11.15 -25.27 30.07
CA THR A 87 9.86 -25.84 30.52
C THR A 87 9.37 -25.14 31.78
N VAL A 88 10.01 -24.02 32.18
CA VAL A 88 9.68 -23.32 33.42
C VAL A 88 8.28 -22.73 33.31
N GLU A 89 7.98 -22.08 32.20
CA GLU A 89 6.66 -21.52 31.94
C GLU A 89 5.56 -22.59 32.01
N ILE A 90 5.73 -23.69 31.27
CA ILE A 90 4.74 -24.78 31.26
C ILE A 90 4.57 -25.38 32.66
N SER A 91 5.69 -25.65 33.38
CA SER A 91 5.63 -26.26 34.71
C SER A 91 4.97 -25.36 35.77
N GLN A 92 5.11 -24.03 35.64
CA GLN A 92 4.52 -23.06 36.57
C GLN A 92 3.05 -22.75 36.26
N THR A 93 2.68 -22.72 34.99
CA THR A 93 1.33 -22.34 34.55
C THR A 93 0.36 -23.51 34.46
N LEU A 94 0.82 -24.74 34.13
CA LEU A 94 -0.02 -25.93 34.01
C LEU A 94 -0.92 -26.18 35.24
N PRO A 95 -0.47 -26.06 36.49
CA PRO A 95 -1.35 -26.22 37.67
C PRO A 95 -2.52 -25.24 37.71
N SER A 96 -2.34 -24.06 37.16
CA SER A 96 -3.41 -23.07 37.03
C SER A 96 -4.46 -23.48 35.99
N PHE A 97 -4.01 -24.13 34.90
CA PHE A 97 -4.92 -24.73 33.89
C PHE A 97 -5.69 -25.90 34.48
N GLU A 98 -5.06 -26.83 35.20
CA GLU A 98 -5.71 -27.95 35.87
C GLU A 98 -6.83 -27.46 36.80
N LYS A 99 -6.55 -26.45 37.62
CA LYS A 99 -7.53 -25.84 38.51
C LYS A 99 -8.67 -25.16 37.75
N ARG A 100 -8.37 -24.51 36.61
CA ARG A 100 -9.37 -23.85 35.76
C ARG A 100 -10.31 -24.88 35.13
N VAL A 101 -9.76 -25.95 34.56
CA VAL A 101 -10.52 -27.05 33.94
C VAL A 101 -11.43 -27.73 34.98
N SER A 102 -10.92 -28.01 36.18
CA SER A 102 -11.75 -28.61 37.27
C SER A 102 -12.86 -27.66 37.70
N LEU A 103 -12.59 -26.35 37.74
CA LEU A 103 -13.63 -25.35 38.07
C LEU A 103 -14.72 -25.35 36.99
N ILE A 104 -14.33 -25.25 35.71
CA ILE A 104 -15.27 -25.23 34.58
C ILE A 104 -16.11 -26.53 34.59
N LYS A 105 -15.51 -27.68 34.83
CA LYS A 105 -16.23 -28.96 34.97
C LYS A 105 -17.29 -28.88 36.04
N SER A 106 -16.95 -28.40 37.21
CA SER A 106 -17.93 -28.26 38.33
C SER A 106 -19.07 -27.28 37.99
N LEU A 107 -18.82 -26.30 37.11
CA LEU A 107 -19.83 -25.36 36.63
C LEU A 107 -20.79 -25.96 35.63
N ILE A 108 -20.26 -26.79 34.72
CA ILE A 108 -21.03 -27.47 33.67
C ILE A 108 -21.93 -28.57 34.26
N ASP A 109 -21.37 -29.35 35.20
CA ASP A 109 -22.09 -30.51 35.82
C ASP A 109 -23.27 -30.07 36.72
N ASN A 110 -23.14 -28.90 37.37
CA ASN A 110 -24.15 -28.40 38.34
C ASN A 110 -25.22 -27.51 37.71
N ASP A 111 -25.17 -27.23 36.39
CA ASP A 111 -26.04 -26.19 35.83
C ASP A 111 -27.07 -26.75 34.85
N LYS A 112 -28.35 -26.67 35.19
CA LYS A 112 -29.50 -27.09 34.38
C LYS A 112 -30.10 -25.98 33.52
N SER A 113 -29.69 -24.69 33.71
CA SER A 113 -30.41 -23.57 33.13
C SER A 113 -29.49 -22.36 32.82
N SER A 114 -28.31 -22.62 32.19
CA SER A 114 -27.38 -21.54 31.81
C SER A 114 -27.91 -20.70 30.67
N THR A 115 -27.56 -19.41 30.64
CA THR A 115 -27.84 -18.53 29.45
C THR A 115 -26.88 -18.81 28.32
N LEU A 116 -27.35 -18.65 27.08
CA LEU A 116 -26.55 -18.90 25.88
C LEU A 116 -25.21 -18.10 25.86
N ARG A 117 -25.21 -16.82 26.24
CA ARG A 117 -24.00 -16.02 26.34
C ARG A 117 -22.98 -16.54 27.35
N TYR A 118 -23.46 -17.10 28.46
CA TYR A 118 -22.56 -17.71 29.43
C TYR A 118 -21.89 -18.96 28.85
N LEU A 119 -22.63 -19.79 28.13
CA LEU A 119 -22.09 -20.97 27.44
C LEU A 119 -21.04 -20.58 26.42
N TYR A 120 -21.28 -19.56 25.60
CA TYR A 120 -20.28 -19.03 24.64
C TYR A 120 -19.03 -18.48 25.34
N THR A 121 -19.18 -17.79 26.50
CA THR A 121 -18.01 -17.31 27.24
C THR A 121 -17.14 -18.45 27.76
N ILE A 122 -17.77 -19.54 28.28
CA ILE A 122 -17.02 -20.73 28.70
C ILE A 122 -16.37 -21.43 27.50
N ARG A 123 -17.08 -21.58 26.39
CA ARG A 123 -16.55 -22.14 25.15
C ARG A 123 -15.30 -21.41 24.70
N ASP A 124 -15.31 -20.07 24.70
CA ASP A 124 -14.14 -19.26 24.32
C ASP A 124 -12.95 -19.49 25.27
N ILE A 125 -13.21 -19.57 26.59
CA ILE A 125 -12.16 -19.87 27.58
C ILE A 125 -11.56 -21.26 27.31
N LEU A 126 -12.37 -22.24 26.98
CA LEU A 126 -11.94 -23.62 26.66
C LEU A 126 -11.16 -23.65 25.33
N THR A 127 -11.64 -22.96 24.30
CA THR A 127 -10.97 -22.88 22.98
C THR A 127 -9.57 -22.27 23.09
N ARG A 128 -9.43 -21.18 23.86
CA ARG A 128 -8.10 -20.60 24.09
C ARG A 128 -7.20 -21.47 24.95
N SER A 129 -7.79 -22.23 25.87
CA SER A 129 -7.02 -23.20 26.65
C SER A 129 -6.55 -24.35 25.79
N ASP A 130 -7.36 -24.79 24.84
CA ASP A 130 -7.07 -25.75 23.78
C ASP A 130 -5.87 -25.28 22.92
N ASP A 131 -5.97 -24.09 22.34
CA ASP A 131 -4.90 -23.48 21.51
C ASP A 131 -3.55 -23.40 22.27
N GLN A 132 -3.58 -23.01 23.57
CA GLN A 132 -2.37 -22.91 24.36
C GLN A 132 -1.78 -24.26 24.72
N LEU A 133 -2.62 -25.24 25.04
CA LEU A 133 -2.18 -26.59 25.34
C LEU A 133 -1.62 -27.32 24.10
N ASP A 134 -2.18 -27.04 22.92
CA ASP A 134 -1.69 -27.55 21.64
C ASP A 134 -0.25 -27.04 21.36
N VAL A 135 -0.02 -25.74 21.53
CA VAL A 135 1.34 -25.16 21.43
C VAL A 135 2.31 -25.83 22.42
N TRP A 136 1.89 -26.04 23.68
CA TRP A 136 2.73 -26.70 24.68
C TRP A 136 2.99 -28.18 24.35
N GLN A 137 2.03 -28.89 23.77
CA GLN A 137 2.23 -30.26 23.29
C GLN A 137 3.28 -30.31 22.19
N ASP A 138 3.21 -29.41 21.22
CA ASP A 138 4.17 -29.31 20.12
C ASP A 138 5.58 -28.98 20.64
N GLU A 139 5.69 -28.03 21.57
CA GLU A 139 6.98 -27.67 22.21
C GLU A 139 7.58 -28.86 22.98
N LEU A 140 6.78 -29.54 23.81
CA LEU A 140 7.21 -30.69 24.57
C LEU A 140 7.56 -31.88 23.67
N ALA A 141 6.83 -32.08 22.58
CA ALA A 141 7.14 -33.11 21.57
C ALA A 141 8.47 -32.83 20.87
N ALA A 142 8.75 -31.57 20.52
CA ALA A 142 10.02 -31.14 19.91
C ALA A 142 11.20 -31.34 20.89
N ILE A 143 11.00 -31.02 22.17
CA ILE A 143 12.02 -31.24 23.21
C ILE A 143 12.27 -32.75 23.40
N ASN A 144 11.22 -33.55 23.49
CA ASN A 144 11.30 -35.00 23.64
C ASN A 144 12.02 -35.66 22.46
N SER A 145 11.71 -35.25 21.23
CA SER A 145 12.40 -35.72 20.02
C SER A 145 13.92 -35.46 20.09
N LYS A 146 14.33 -34.27 20.54
CA LYS A 146 15.76 -33.95 20.72
C LYS A 146 16.42 -34.83 21.81
N LEU A 147 15.72 -35.07 22.92
CA LEU A 147 16.24 -35.94 23.99
C LEU A 147 16.36 -37.39 23.55
N VAL A 148 15.40 -37.91 22.77
CA VAL A 148 15.45 -39.24 22.15
C VAL A 148 16.63 -39.33 21.17
N GLN A 149 16.84 -38.32 20.34
CA GLN A 149 18.01 -38.25 19.44
C GLN A 149 19.31 -38.25 20.23
N ASN A 150 19.44 -37.44 21.27
CA ASN A 150 20.62 -37.45 22.16
C ASN A 150 20.86 -38.85 22.79
N GLN A 151 19.78 -39.55 23.17
CA GLN A 151 19.85 -40.88 23.73
C GLN A 151 20.33 -41.90 22.69
N THR A 152 19.89 -41.76 21.44
CA THR A 152 20.36 -42.59 20.33
C THR A 152 21.84 -42.37 20.06
N ASP A 153 22.26 -41.11 20.02
CA ASP A 153 23.68 -40.75 19.83
C ASP A 153 24.56 -41.26 20.98
N LEU A 154 24.12 -41.11 22.24
CA LEU A 154 24.82 -41.66 23.42
C LEU A 154 24.88 -43.19 23.35
N SER A 155 23.80 -43.87 22.97
CA SER A 155 23.77 -45.31 22.84
C SER A 155 24.70 -45.82 21.73
N ALA A 156 24.87 -45.10 20.65
CA ALA A 156 25.82 -45.42 19.59
C ALA A 156 27.25 -45.39 20.08
N VAL A 157 27.61 -44.41 20.95
CA VAL A 157 28.95 -44.33 21.59
C VAL A 157 29.20 -45.55 22.49
N SER A 158 28.21 -45.93 23.32
CA SER A 158 28.39 -47.05 24.26
C SER A 158 28.52 -48.42 23.56
N LYS A 159 27.93 -48.57 22.39
CA LYS A 159 27.94 -49.79 21.58
C LYS A 159 29.16 -49.92 20.65
N ASP A 160 29.96 -48.85 20.49
CA ASP A 160 31.08 -48.88 19.57
C ASP A 160 32.24 -49.77 20.09
N SER A 161 32.49 -50.85 19.38
CA SER A 161 33.55 -51.86 19.69
C SER A 161 34.97 -51.25 19.58
N ALA A 162 35.15 -50.18 18.81
CA ALA A 162 36.44 -49.51 18.64
C ALA A 162 36.98 -48.88 19.95
N LEU A 163 36.08 -48.45 20.85
CA LEU A 163 36.49 -47.94 22.17
C LEU A 163 36.92 -49.03 23.14
N LYS A 164 36.72 -50.31 22.79
CA LYS A 164 37.10 -51.46 23.61
C LYS A 164 38.50 -52.01 23.27
N ILE A 165 39.09 -51.64 22.14
CA ILE A 165 40.38 -52.13 21.65
C ILE A 165 41.51 -51.20 22.17
N LEU A 166 42.48 -51.71 22.91
CA LEU A 166 43.69 -50.97 23.33
C LEU A 166 44.72 -50.94 22.20
N PRO A 167 45.35 -49.78 21.94
CA PRO A 167 46.48 -49.71 21.04
C PRO A 167 47.67 -50.61 21.56
N SER A 168 48.36 -51.23 20.65
CA SER A 168 49.53 -52.14 21.01
C SER A 168 50.78 -51.36 21.42
N ASP A 169 50.87 -50.08 21.16
CA ASP A 169 51.96 -49.19 21.53
C ASP A 169 51.79 -48.64 22.96
N SER A 170 52.74 -48.81 23.82
CA SER A 170 52.73 -48.52 25.27
C SER A 170 52.48 -47.02 25.56
N SER A 171 53.12 -46.13 24.81
CA SER A 171 53.00 -44.68 25.03
C SER A 171 51.61 -44.11 24.59
N LEU A 172 51.10 -44.63 23.50
CA LEU A 172 49.76 -44.27 22.95
C LEU A 172 48.65 -44.91 23.76
N ALA A 173 48.87 -46.13 24.31
CA ALA A 173 47.88 -46.80 25.17
C ALA A 173 47.58 -46.02 26.45
N THR A 174 48.60 -45.40 27.06
CA THR A 174 48.42 -44.59 28.28
C THR A 174 47.57 -43.30 27.99
N ASN A 175 47.92 -42.58 26.95
CA ASN A 175 47.15 -41.37 26.53
C ASN A 175 45.70 -41.72 26.12
N PHE A 176 45.49 -42.80 25.40
CA PHE A 176 44.17 -43.31 25.03
C PHE A 176 43.36 -43.69 26.27
N LEU A 177 43.95 -44.34 27.27
CA LEU A 177 43.29 -44.71 28.52
C LEU A 177 42.82 -43.47 29.29
N ILE A 178 43.63 -42.43 29.37
CA ILE A 178 43.23 -41.15 30.00
C ILE A 178 42.03 -40.51 29.27
N GLN A 179 42.07 -40.46 27.93
CA GLN A 179 41.01 -39.92 27.12
C GLN A 179 39.73 -40.76 27.21
N LYS A 180 39.85 -42.12 27.22
CA LYS A 180 38.72 -43.03 27.41
C LYS A 180 38.04 -42.82 28.76
N ILE A 181 38.76 -42.66 29.86
CA ILE A 181 38.22 -42.40 31.18
C ILE A 181 37.45 -41.07 31.17
N ALA A 182 38.00 -40.05 30.47
CA ALA A 182 37.34 -38.75 30.33
C ALA A 182 36.03 -38.88 29.50
N ILE A 183 36.02 -39.68 28.42
CA ILE A 183 34.85 -39.96 27.60
C ILE A 183 33.79 -40.72 28.41
N ASP A 184 34.14 -41.78 29.11
CA ASP A 184 33.24 -42.57 29.93
C ASP A 184 32.60 -41.72 31.05
N SER A 185 33.39 -40.88 31.71
CA SER A 185 32.89 -39.95 32.73
C SER A 185 31.87 -38.96 32.15
N LYS A 186 32.19 -38.37 30.97
CA LYS A 186 31.28 -37.47 30.27
C LYS A 186 30.01 -38.20 29.79
N TYR A 187 30.14 -39.39 29.24
CA TYR A 187 29.04 -40.23 28.81
C TYR A 187 28.08 -40.51 29.95
N HIS A 188 28.57 -41.06 31.08
CA HIS A 188 27.71 -41.38 32.23
C HIS A 188 27.00 -40.16 32.79
N ARG A 189 27.67 -39.01 32.83
CA ARG A 189 27.06 -37.74 33.25
C ARG A 189 25.96 -37.28 32.31
N LEU A 190 26.22 -37.29 30.98
CA LEU A 190 25.26 -36.88 29.96
C LEU A 190 24.05 -37.84 29.85
N ASP A 191 24.34 -39.18 29.87
CA ASP A 191 23.29 -40.20 29.85
C ASP A 191 22.35 -40.08 31.04
N THR A 192 22.91 -39.94 32.26
CA THR A 192 22.11 -39.76 33.48
C THR A 192 21.27 -38.47 33.41
N THR A 193 21.86 -37.36 32.92
CA THR A 193 21.18 -36.09 32.80
C THR A 193 20.07 -36.17 31.75
N ASN A 194 20.39 -36.78 30.57
CA ASN A 194 19.41 -36.93 29.48
C ASN A 194 18.23 -37.79 29.93
N LYS A 195 18.46 -38.94 30.60
CA LYS A 195 17.43 -39.82 31.14
C LYS A 195 16.51 -39.10 32.18
N LYS A 196 17.13 -38.34 33.12
CA LYS A 196 16.37 -37.53 34.09
C LYS A 196 15.46 -36.54 33.42
N LEU A 197 15.96 -35.86 32.38
CA LEU A 197 15.19 -34.88 31.61
C LEU A 197 14.09 -35.56 30.78
N MET A 198 14.39 -36.72 30.16
CA MET A 198 13.36 -37.49 29.43
C MET A 198 12.17 -37.88 30.36
N VAL A 199 12.48 -38.36 31.57
CA VAL A 199 11.42 -38.66 32.56
C VAL A 199 10.63 -37.41 32.95
N LYS A 200 11.33 -36.28 33.20
CA LYS A 200 10.67 -35.02 33.57
C LYS A 200 9.75 -34.53 32.43
N ILE A 201 10.25 -34.54 31.19
CA ILE A 201 9.48 -34.13 30.00
C ILE A 201 8.31 -35.08 29.75
N GLY A 202 8.51 -36.42 29.88
CA GLY A 202 7.45 -37.39 29.75
C GLY A 202 6.31 -37.22 30.75
N LEU A 203 6.68 -36.90 32.03
CA LEU A 203 5.66 -36.61 33.04
C LEU A 203 4.89 -35.31 32.71
N LEU A 204 5.62 -34.28 32.22
CA LEU A 204 4.98 -33.02 31.84
C LEU A 204 4.07 -33.18 30.62
N GLN A 205 4.51 -33.94 29.61
CA GLN A 205 3.69 -34.33 28.45
C GLN A 205 2.40 -35.04 28.87
N ASN A 206 2.55 -36.03 29.73
CA ASN A 206 1.37 -36.81 30.19
C ASN A 206 0.36 -35.90 30.92
N ARG A 207 0.84 -35.01 31.82
CA ARG A 207 -0.02 -34.04 32.51
C ARG A 207 -0.70 -33.09 31.52
N THR A 208 0.07 -32.51 30.58
CA THR A 208 -0.46 -31.60 29.54
C THR A 208 -1.51 -32.31 28.69
N SER A 209 -1.26 -33.56 28.25
CA SER A 209 -2.20 -34.35 27.48
C SER A 209 -3.47 -34.68 28.26
N THR A 210 -3.35 -34.96 29.56
CA THR A 210 -4.54 -35.21 30.41
C THR A 210 -5.44 -33.98 30.53
N VAL A 211 -4.84 -32.80 30.72
CA VAL A 211 -5.57 -31.53 30.74
C VAL A 211 -6.17 -31.23 29.38
N TYR A 212 -5.45 -31.47 28.30
CA TYR A 212 -5.90 -31.26 26.92
C TYR A 212 -7.14 -32.10 26.60
N ILE A 213 -7.09 -33.39 26.89
CA ILE A 213 -8.26 -34.28 26.71
C ILE A 213 -9.46 -33.80 27.56
N GLY A 214 -9.21 -33.36 28.80
CA GLY A 214 -10.25 -32.79 29.66
C GLY A 214 -10.87 -31.53 29.10
N VAL A 215 -10.06 -30.65 28.44
CA VAL A 215 -10.56 -29.46 27.79
C VAL A 215 -11.41 -29.80 26.57
N LEU A 216 -10.98 -30.78 25.74
CA LEU A 216 -11.74 -31.23 24.57
C LEU A 216 -13.10 -31.82 24.99
N ASP A 217 -13.14 -32.69 26.01
CA ASP A 217 -14.38 -33.27 26.52
C ASP A 217 -15.36 -32.20 27.02
N LEU A 218 -14.87 -31.23 27.77
CA LEU A 218 -15.68 -30.09 28.24
C LEU A 218 -16.16 -29.20 27.09
N LYS A 219 -15.36 -29.01 26.06
CA LYS A 219 -15.73 -28.23 24.86
C LYS A 219 -16.85 -28.91 24.10
N ASP A 220 -16.76 -30.25 23.91
CA ASP A 220 -17.81 -31.02 23.28
C ASP A 220 -19.12 -31.00 24.08
N GLN A 221 -19.04 -31.10 25.43
CA GLN A 221 -20.21 -30.96 26.30
C GLN A 221 -20.87 -29.58 26.19
N ILE A 222 -20.07 -28.49 26.10
CA ILE A 222 -20.59 -27.15 25.92
C ILE A 222 -21.23 -26.98 24.56
N ASP A 223 -20.62 -27.49 23.50
CA ASP A 223 -21.16 -27.38 22.12
C ASP A 223 -22.49 -28.15 22.01
N LEU A 224 -22.61 -29.28 22.68
CA LEU A 224 -23.89 -30.01 22.80
C LEU A 224 -24.93 -29.16 23.56
N LYS A 225 -24.56 -28.53 24.68
CA LYS A 225 -25.46 -27.65 25.44
C LYS A 225 -25.88 -26.41 24.62
N ILE A 226 -24.98 -25.80 23.85
CA ILE A 226 -25.30 -24.66 22.98
C ILE A 226 -26.31 -25.10 21.91
N ARG A 227 -26.09 -26.25 21.26
CA ARG A 227 -27.01 -26.81 20.25
C ARG A 227 -28.37 -27.08 20.84
N ASP A 228 -28.43 -27.76 21.99
CA ASP A 228 -29.64 -28.07 22.71
C ASP A 228 -30.39 -26.78 23.15
N PHE A 229 -29.65 -25.75 23.59
CA PHE A 229 -30.22 -24.45 23.88
C PHE A 229 -30.90 -23.83 22.67
N GLY A 230 -30.25 -23.86 21.47
CA GLY A 230 -30.82 -23.35 20.23
C GLY A 230 -32.17 -23.97 19.89
N VAL A 231 -32.29 -25.29 20.07
CA VAL A 231 -33.54 -26.03 19.86
C VAL A 231 -34.57 -25.69 20.93
N ARG A 232 -34.16 -25.63 22.21
CA ARG A 232 -35.05 -25.28 23.32
C ARG A 232 -35.55 -23.86 23.27
N ALA A 233 -34.72 -22.88 22.88
CA ALA A 233 -35.13 -21.48 22.81
C ALA A 233 -36.27 -21.24 21.80
N LEU A 234 -36.36 -22.11 20.75
CA LEU A 234 -37.45 -22.07 19.79
C LEU A 234 -38.68 -22.89 20.26
N SER A 235 -38.55 -23.74 21.27
CA SER A 235 -39.63 -24.50 21.89
C SER A 235 -40.16 -23.79 23.15
N ALA A 236 -41.27 -24.25 23.72
CA ALA A 236 -41.77 -23.77 25.00
C ALA A 236 -40.91 -24.34 26.13
N GLU A 237 -40.05 -23.50 26.69
CA GLU A 237 -39.13 -23.84 27.81
C GLU A 237 -39.86 -23.90 29.14
N TYR A 238 -40.85 -23.04 29.31
CA TYR A 238 -41.63 -22.88 30.54
C TYR A 238 -43.11 -22.89 30.20
N SER A 239 -43.96 -23.09 31.24
CA SER A 239 -45.39 -22.97 31.10
C SER A 239 -45.79 -21.54 30.65
N ASN A 240 -46.93 -21.38 30.00
CA ASN A 240 -47.50 -20.10 29.66
C ASN A 240 -47.68 -19.26 30.92
N ILE A 241 -47.62 -17.91 30.83
CA ILE A 241 -47.64 -17.01 31.96
C ILE A 241 -48.82 -17.21 32.90
N TRP A 242 -49.99 -17.59 32.34
CA TRP A 242 -51.22 -17.88 33.09
C TRP A 242 -51.26 -19.27 33.77
N GLN A 243 -50.29 -20.15 33.45
CA GLN A 243 -50.12 -21.46 34.00
C GLN A 243 -48.86 -21.61 34.86
N MET A 244 -48.20 -20.48 35.16
CA MET A 244 -46.88 -20.40 35.78
C MET A 244 -46.96 -21.03 37.19
N LYS A 245 -46.13 -22.05 37.45
CA LYS A 245 -46.01 -22.70 38.77
C LYS A 245 -44.93 -22.05 39.60
N ALA A 246 -45.10 -22.00 40.94
CA ALA A 246 -44.13 -21.39 41.85
C ALA A 246 -42.71 -21.99 41.74
N ASN A 247 -42.62 -23.27 41.39
CA ASN A 247 -41.35 -24.02 41.35
C ASN A 247 -40.75 -24.17 39.92
N GLU A 248 -41.19 -23.39 38.94
CA GLU A 248 -40.71 -23.44 37.56
C GLU A 248 -39.43 -22.58 37.38
N GLY A 249 -38.43 -22.75 38.06
CA GLY A 249 -37.19 -21.99 37.90
C GLY A 249 -36.31 -22.11 39.14
N ALA A 250 -35.15 -21.55 39.12
CA ALA A 250 -34.29 -21.51 40.31
C ALA A 250 -34.89 -20.60 41.39
N ALA A 251 -34.61 -20.91 42.65
CA ALA A 251 -34.93 -20.03 43.76
C ALA A 251 -34.19 -18.69 43.59
N PHE A 252 -34.88 -17.58 43.85
CA PHE A 252 -34.32 -16.23 43.58
C PHE A 252 -33.01 -16.00 44.33
N ASP A 253 -32.93 -16.36 45.60
CA ASP A 253 -31.74 -16.19 46.41
C ASP A 253 -30.54 -17.01 45.92
N GLU A 254 -30.80 -18.26 45.50
CA GLU A 254 -29.77 -19.10 44.89
C GLU A 254 -29.27 -18.53 43.57
N ALA A 255 -30.18 -18.07 42.73
CA ALA A 255 -29.84 -17.47 41.43
C ALA A 255 -29.03 -16.20 41.62
N VAL A 256 -29.35 -15.32 42.58
CA VAL A 256 -28.58 -14.10 42.90
C VAL A 256 -27.19 -14.46 43.40
N SER A 257 -27.06 -15.41 44.34
CA SER A 257 -25.77 -15.83 44.91
C SER A 257 -24.85 -16.44 43.86
N LYS A 258 -25.38 -17.34 43.03
CA LYS A 258 -24.63 -17.94 41.91
C LYS A 258 -24.22 -16.89 40.87
N THR A 259 -25.16 -16.02 40.50
CA THR A 259 -24.88 -14.91 39.56
C THR A 259 -23.77 -14.01 40.06
N ALA A 260 -23.79 -13.56 41.31
CA ALA A 260 -22.75 -12.71 41.87
C ALA A 260 -21.39 -13.42 41.88
N THR A 261 -21.34 -14.65 42.33
CA THR A 261 -20.11 -15.44 42.43
C THR A 261 -19.49 -15.68 41.06
N MET A 262 -20.30 -16.03 40.06
CA MET A 262 -19.83 -16.32 38.72
C MET A 262 -19.36 -15.07 37.99
N ASN A 263 -20.17 -14.02 37.99
CA ASN A 263 -19.80 -12.77 37.34
C ASN A 263 -18.53 -12.17 37.95
N SER A 264 -18.32 -12.27 39.27
CA SER A 264 -17.12 -11.86 39.95
C SER A 264 -15.88 -12.64 39.47
N LYS A 265 -15.97 -13.97 39.36
CA LYS A 265 -14.89 -14.82 38.83
C LYS A 265 -14.58 -14.52 37.35
N LEU A 266 -15.62 -14.37 36.54
CA LEU A 266 -15.45 -14.05 35.09
C LEU A 266 -14.85 -12.67 34.92
N PHE A 267 -15.26 -11.68 35.72
CA PHE A 267 -14.69 -10.33 35.68
C PHE A 267 -13.21 -10.34 36.08
N SER A 268 -12.87 -11.03 37.18
CA SER A 268 -11.47 -11.15 37.61
C SER A 268 -10.60 -11.81 36.57
N PHE A 269 -11.10 -12.88 35.96
CA PHE A 269 -10.40 -13.56 34.85
C PHE A 269 -10.18 -12.65 33.65
N PHE A 270 -11.21 -11.89 33.27
CA PHE A 270 -11.13 -10.95 32.14
C PHE A 270 -10.09 -9.85 32.37
N VAL A 271 -10.07 -9.25 33.55
CA VAL A 271 -9.14 -8.16 33.88
C VAL A 271 -7.68 -8.62 33.79
N THR A 272 -7.39 -9.86 34.22
CA THR A 272 -6.01 -10.38 34.21
C THR A 272 -5.55 -10.89 32.85
N ARG A 273 -6.51 -11.25 31.96
CA ARG A 273 -6.22 -11.91 30.68
C ARG A 273 -5.79 -10.98 29.57
N ASP A 274 -6.58 -9.95 29.30
CA ASP A 274 -6.48 -9.14 28.09
C ASP A 274 -5.81 -7.77 28.35
N ILE A 275 -4.71 -7.74 29.10
CA ILE A 275 -4.04 -6.51 29.55
C ILE A 275 -3.67 -5.59 28.38
N LEU A 276 -3.22 -6.15 27.25
CA LEU A 276 -2.85 -5.35 26.07
C LEU A 276 -4.07 -4.65 25.46
N ILE A 277 -5.22 -5.31 25.44
CA ILE A 277 -6.46 -4.72 24.92
C ILE A 277 -6.98 -3.65 25.88
N HIS A 278 -6.90 -3.90 27.19
CA HIS A 278 -7.25 -2.88 28.20
C HIS A 278 -6.36 -1.65 28.04
N LEU A 279 -5.04 -1.85 27.86
CA LEU A 279 -4.09 -0.75 27.65
C LEU A 279 -4.43 0.03 26.37
N SER A 280 -4.76 -0.67 25.27
CA SER A 280 -5.18 -0.03 24.02
C SER A 280 -6.44 0.82 24.19
N GLY A 281 -7.41 0.36 25.00
CA GLY A 281 -8.59 1.13 25.38
C GLY A 281 -8.26 2.42 26.12
N TRP A 282 -7.35 2.36 27.08
CA TRP A 282 -6.87 3.55 27.79
C TRP A 282 -6.10 4.50 26.88
N VAL A 283 -5.25 3.98 26.00
CA VAL A 283 -4.52 4.79 25.01
C VAL A 283 -5.49 5.49 24.06
N LEU A 284 -6.54 4.81 23.60
CA LEU A 284 -7.58 5.41 22.76
C LEU A 284 -8.34 6.52 23.51
N LEU A 285 -8.75 6.27 24.77
CA LEU A 285 -9.48 7.23 25.60
C LEU A 285 -8.66 8.50 25.83
N ILE A 286 -7.46 8.34 26.37
CA ILE A 286 -6.57 9.45 26.72
C ILE A 286 -6.04 10.12 25.47
N GLY A 287 -5.61 9.34 24.47
CA GLY A 287 -5.07 9.85 23.23
C GLY A 287 -6.07 10.71 22.46
N PHE A 288 -7.34 10.28 22.39
CA PHE A 288 -8.39 11.08 21.75
C PHE A 288 -8.67 12.38 22.51
N ALA A 289 -8.75 12.32 23.84
CA ALA A 289 -8.96 13.51 24.69
C ALA A 289 -7.80 14.51 24.54
N VAL A 290 -6.56 14.03 24.58
CA VAL A 290 -5.35 14.85 24.40
C VAL A 290 -5.31 15.44 22.99
N TRP A 291 -5.63 14.67 21.97
CA TRP A 291 -5.69 15.13 20.58
C TRP A 291 -6.68 16.29 20.38
N VAL A 292 -7.90 16.16 20.90
CA VAL A 292 -8.93 17.22 20.85
C VAL A 292 -8.45 18.45 21.62
N TYR A 293 -7.91 18.28 22.83
CA TYR A 293 -7.39 19.37 23.65
C TYR A 293 -6.23 20.11 22.97
N ALA A 294 -5.28 19.36 22.39
CA ALA A 294 -4.14 19.94 21.68
C ALA A 294 -4.59 20.74 20.44
N SER A 295 -5.56 20.19 19.67
CA SER A 295 -6.12 20.88 18.51
C SER A 295 -6.84 22.17 18.91
N ARG A 296 -7.66 22.14 19.97
CA ARG A 296 -8.30 23.33 20.55
C ARG A 296 -7.29 24.39 20.99
N LYS A 297 -6.23 23.98 21.73
CA LYS A 297 -5.17 24.90 22.20
C LYS A 297 -4.42 25.56 21.05
N LYS A 298 -4.21 24.83 19.94
CA LYS A 298 -3.59 25.39 18.73
C LYS A 298 -4.51 26.43 18.06
N ILE A 299 -5.80 26.15 17.91
CA ILE A 299 -6.78 27.07 17.31
C ILE A 299 -6.86 28.38 18.10
N LEU A 300 -6.90 28.31 19.45
CA LEU A 300 -6.91 29.48 20.34
C LEU A 300 -5.65 30.36 20.22
N LYS A 301 -4.51 29.78 19.76
CA LYS A 301 -3.26 30.54 19.59
C LYS A 301 -3.10 31.16 18.22
N ILE A 302 -3.77 30.65 17.19
CA ILE A 302 -3.47 30.92 15.79
C ILE A 302 -4.49 31.85 15.13
N ASN A 303 -5.74 31.88 15.57
CA ASN A 303 -6.84 32.55 14.88
C ASN A 303 -7.34 33.82 15.61
N ASP A 304 -7.58 34.87 14.83
CA ASP A 304 -8.12 36.15 15.32
C ASP A 304 -9.60 36.07 15.74
N ALA A 305 -10.33 35.02 15.29
CA ALA A 305 -11.72 34.77 15.67
C ALA A 305 -11.96 33.28 16.01
N PRO A 306 -11.37 32.77 17.10
CA PRO A 306 -11.45 31.35 17.46
C PRO A 306 -12.88 30.89 17.77
N ASP A 307 -13.73 31.77 18.29
CA ASP A 307 -15.09 31.41 18.69
C ASP A 307 -15.98 30.98 17.52
N ASN A 308 -15.82 31.57 16.34
CA ASN A 308 -16.55 31.17 15.12
C ASN A 308 -16.18 29.76 14.64
N ILE A 309 -14.95 29.32 14.89
CA ILE A 309 -14.46 27.98 14.52
C ILE A 309 -14.90 26.98 15.58
N LEU A 310 -14.70 27.32 16.86
CA LEU A 310 -15.02 26.45 17.98
C LEU A 310 -16.54 26.19 18.12
N SER A 311 -17.39 27.14 17.73
CA SER A 311 -18.85 26.97 17.72
C SER A 311 -19.35 25.89 16.74
N GLN A 312 -18.56 25.55 15.71
CA GLN A 312 -18.88 24.48 14.76
C GLN A 312 -18.54 23.07 15.29
N ALA A 313 -17.77 22.95 16.37
CA ALA A 313 -17.37 21.70 16.99
C ALA A 313 -17.96 21.55 18.39
N ASN A 314 -19.29 21.50 18.46
CA ASN A 314 -20.04 21.62 19.71
C ASN A 314 -19.79 20.48 20.70
N TYR A 315 -19.71 19.23 20.24
CA TYR A 315 -19.53 18.06 21.11
C TYR A 315 -18.09 17.95 21.63
N THR A 316 -17.10 18.07 20.75
CA THR A 316 -15.70 17.88 21.08
C THR A 316 -15.13 19.02 21.91
N VAL A 317 -15.53 20.27 21.64
CA VAL A 317 -15.02 21.44 22.35
C VAL A 317 -15.62 21.57 23.74
N ASN A 318 -16.95 21.39 23.86
CA ASN A 318 -17.64 21.56 25.13
C ASN A 318 -17.52 20.35 26.06
N PHE A 319 -17.37 19.14 25.52
CA PHE A 319 -17.39 17.88 26.26
C PHE A 319 -16.26 16.92 25.83
N PRO A 320 -14.96 17.30 25.85
CA PRO A 320 -13.87 16.52 25.29
C PRO A 320 -13.73 15.14 25.94
N ILE A 321 -13.88 15.04 27.25
CA ILE A 321 -13.78 13.78 28.02
C ILE A 321 -14.97 12.87 27.66
N VAL A 322 -16.19 13.39 27.63
CA VAL A 322 -17.38 12.59 27.35
C VAL A 322 -17.38 12.13 25.90
N SER A 323 -16.91 12.97 24.97
CA SER A 323 -16.69 12.60 23.56
C SER A 323 -15.69 11.45 23.43
N SER A 324 -14.60 11.50 24.18
CA SER A 324 -13.60 10.43 24.24
C SER A 324 -14.21 9.12 24.79
N VAL A 325 -15.00 9.20 25.86
CA VAL A 325 -15.72 8.06 26.43
C VAL A 325 -16.66 7.42 25.39
N ILE A 326 -17.46 8.23 24.67
CA ILE A 326 -18.39 7.69 23.67
C ILE A 326 -17.64 6.99 22.55
N VAL A 327 -16.59 7.61 21.97
CA VAL A 327 -15.80 6.99 20.91
C VAL A 327 -15.17 5.69 21.39
N THR A 328 -14.54 5.71 22.56
CA THR A 328 -13.84 4.54 23.11
C THR A 328 -14.80 3.40 23.41
N PHE A 329 -15.85 3.64 24.19
CA PHE A 329 -16.76 2.57 24.64
C PHE A 329 -17.75 2.10 23.55
N THR A 330 -17.90 2.83 22.45
CA THR A 330 -18.58 2.32 21.26
C THR A 330 -17.70 1.32 20.48
N MET A 331 -16.37 1.53 20.47
CA MET A 331 -15.43 0.70 19.69
C MET A 331 -14.85 -0.46 20.51
N LEU A 332 -14.53 -0.22 21.79
CA LEU A 332 -13.76 -1.13 22.64
C LEU A 332 -14.34 -2.55 22.77
N PRO A 333 -15.68 -2.75 22.91
CA PRO A 333 -16.24 -4.09 23.00
C PRO A 333 -15.87 -5.01 21.82
N ASN A 334 -15.66 -4.45 20.62
CA ASN A 334 -15.34 -5.21 19.41
C ASN A 334 -13.89 -5.71 19.35
N PHE A 335 -13.01 -5.22 20.22
CA PHE A 335 -11.62 -5.67 20.27
C PHE A 335 -11.47 -6.95 21.11
N TYR A 336 -12.48 -7.28 21.90
CA TYR A 336 -12.48 -8.50 22.73
C TYR A 336 -13.17 -9.64 22.00
N ASP A 337 -12.60 -10.83 22.10
CA ASP A 337 -13.30 -12.05 21.70
C ASP A 337 -14.19 -12.53 22.84
N HIS A 338 -15.51 -12.54 22.63
CA HIS A 338 -16.54 -13.01 23.56
C HIS A 338 -16.34 -12.52 25.01
N PRO A 339 -16.35 -11.21 25.26
CA PRO A 339 -16.17 -10.69 26.62
C PRO A 339 -17.35 -11.11 27.50
N PRO A 340 -17.10 -11.36 28.80
CA PRO A 340 -18.16 -11.74 29.74
C PRO A 340 -19.28 -10.69 29.76
N VAL A 341 -20.51 -11.14 29.99
CA VAL A 341 -21.70 -10.28 30.01
C VAL A 341 -21.53 -9.13 31.00
N VAL A 342 -20.97 -9.37 32.20
CA VAL A 342 -20.74 -8.33 33.20
C VAL A 342 -19.84 -7.19 32.72
N VAL A 343 -18.87 -7.50 31.88
CA VAL A 343 -17.96 -6.49 31.27
C VAL A 343 -18.69 -5.70 30.18
N LEU A 344 -19.41 -6.40 29.30
CA LEU A 344 -20.22 -5.75 28.27
C LEU A 344 -21.24 -4.79 28.87
N GLU A 345 -21.97 -5.22 29.91
CA GLU A 345 -22.95 -4.37 30.57
C GLU A 345 -22.26 -3.16 31.25
N THR A 346 -21.10 -3.34 31.86
CA THR A 346 -20.32 -2.24 32.45
C THR A 346 -19.90 -1.20 31.38
N PHE A 347 -19.33 -1.64 30.26
CA PHE A 347 -18.94 -0.76 29.15
C PHE A 347 -20.15 -0.05 28.55
N PHE A 348 -21.25 -0.77 28.43
CA PHE A 348 -22.51 -0.25 27.92
C PHE A 348 -23.11 0.81 28.85
N LEU A 349 -23.14 0.60 30.16
CA LEU A 349 -23.60 1.59 31.15
C LEU A 349 -22.75 2.86 31.15
N ILE A 350 -21.42 2.75 30.94
CA ILE A 350 -20.53 3.91 30.78
C ILE A 350 -20.88 4.67 29.49
N LEU A 351 -21.04 3.97 28.38
CA LEU A 351 -21.42 4.55 27.11
C LEU A 351 -22.75 5.32 27.19
N ILE A 352 -23.82 4.67 27.67
CA ILE A 352 -25.14 5.30 27.73
C ILE A 352 -25.20 6.49 28.71
N SER A 353 -24.40 6.46 29.78
CA SER A 353 -24.27 7.59 30.70
C SER A 353 -23.63 8.79 30.01
N GLY A 354 -22.60 8.57 29.20
CA GLY A 354 -21.96 9.60 28.35
C GLY A 354 -22.94 10.17 27.32
N ILE A 355 -23.71 9.32 26.64
CA ILE A 355 -24.73 9.74 25.67
C ILE A 355 -25.80 10.58 26.36
N LEU A 356 -26.33 10.12 27.51
CA LEU A 356 -27.35 10.85 28.25
C LEU A 356 -26.88 12.23 28.67
N TYR A 357 -25.60 12.35 29.09
CA TYR A 357 -24.99 13.65 29.43
C TYR A 357 -24.96 14.62 28.25
N ILE A 358 -24.53 14.16 27.07
CA ILE A 358 -24.51 15.01 25.86
C ILE A 358 -25.94 15.42 25.47
N VAL A 359 -26.87 14.45 25.43
CA VAL A 359 -28.28 14.73 25.08
C VAL A 359 -28.92 15.76 26.00
N LYS A 360 -28.65 15.71 27.31
CA LYS A 360 -29.13 16.70 28.30
C LYS A 360 -28.74 18.12 27.91
N LYS A 361 -27.57 18.30 27.31
CA LYS A 361 -26.98 19.62 27.02
C LYS A 361 -27.22 20.11 25.59
N SER A 362 -27.42 19.18 24.67
CA SER A 362 -27.42 19.49 23.22
C SER A 362 -28.74 19.20 22.49
N CYS A 363 -29.69 18.52 23.13
CA CYS A 363 -30.94 18.12 22.50
C CYS A 363 -32.17 18.71 23.22
N THR A 364 -33.34 18.52 22.60
CA THR A 364 -34.62 19.02 23.13
C THR A 364 -35.03 18.34 24.43
N LYS A 365 -35.75 19.07 25.28
CA LYS A 365 -36.25 18.57 26.59
C LYS A 365 -37.09 17.29 26.47
N PRO A 366 -38.01 17.15 25.50
CA PRO A 366 -38.78 15.91 25.31
C PRO A 366 -37.92 14.70 25.00
N PHE A 367 -36.91 14.86 24.14
CA PHE A 367 -35.98 13.80 23.77
C PHE A 367 -35.13 13.34 24.97
N PHE A 368 -34.60 14.28 25.75
CA PHE A 368 -33.88 13.97 26.98
C PHE A 368 -34.78 13.24 27.98
N SER A 369 -36.04 13.69 28.17
CA SER A 369 -36.96 13.05 29.10
C SER A 369 -37.27 11.60 28.73
N TYR A 370 -37.47 11.30 27.42
CA TYR A 370 -37.63 9.94 26.95
C TYR A 370 -36.38 9.09 27.20
N LEU A 371 -35.21 9.57 26.82
CA LEU A 371 -33.97 8.84 27.00
C LEU A 371 -33.63 8.62 28.50
N ARG A 372 -33.97 9.56 29.37
CA ARG A 372 -33.83 9.37 30.83
C ARG A 372 -34.70 8.23 31.35
N GLN A 373 -35.95 8.14 30.86
CA GLN A 373 -36.86 7.04 31.24
C GLN A 373 -36.33 5.70 30.71
N LEU A 374 -35.90 5.68 29.44
CA LEU A 374 -35.30 4.53 28.81
C LEU A 374 -33.98 4.11 29.51
N TYR A 375 -33.17 5.06 29.99
CA TYR A 375 -31.93 4.79 30.73
C TYR A 375 -32.22 3.99 32.03
N VAL A 376 -33.24 4.39 32.79
CA VAL A 376 -33.66 3.65 34.01
C VAL A 376 -34.12 2.25 33.65
N LEU A 377 -34.95 2.08 32.61
CA LEU A 377 -35.37 0.77 32.14
C LEU A 377 -34.16 -0.06 31.65
N THR A 378 -33.22 0.57 30.99
CA THR A 378 -32.02 -0.10 30.53
C THR A 378 -31.16 -0.66 31.65
N ILE A 379 -30.99 0.05 32.77
CA ILE A 379 -30.27 -0.45 33.95
C ILE A 379 -30.97 -1.72 34.47
N LEU A 380 -32.29 -1.74 34.51
CA LEU A 380 -33.03 -2.93 34.94
C LEU A 380 -32.90 -4.10 33.94
N TYR A 381 -32.86 -3.82 32.62
CA TYR A 381 -32.54 -4.82 31.61
C TYR A 381 -31.12 -5.36 31.77
N CYS A 382 -30.13 -4.51 32.07
CA CYS A 382 -28.73 -4.93 32.29
C CYS A 382 -28.67 -5.85 33.55
N ILE A 383 -29.38 -5.50 34.64
CA ILE A 383 -29.46 -6.36 35.85
C ILE A 383 -30.07 -7.72 35.49
N SER A 384 -31.20 -7.74 34.78
CA SER A 384 -31.79 -9.00 34.30
C SER A 384 -30.84 -9.80 33.44
N ASN A 385 -30.10 -9.13 32.56
CA ASN A 385 -29.14 -9.82 31.63
C ASN A 385 -27.95 -10.45 32.37
N LEU A 386 -27.61 -9.97 33.58
CA LEU A 386 -26.57 -10.57 34.42
C LEU A 386 -26.99 -11.91 35.04
N PHE A 387 -28.29 -12.19 35.19
CA PHE A 387 -28.73 -13.47 35.73
C PHE A 387 -28.33 -14.63 34.88
N ILE A 388 -27.61 -15.57 35.45
CA ILE A 388 -27.13 -16.81 34.79
C ILE A 388 -28.26 -17.87 34.79
N GLN A 389 -29.04 -17.92 35.85
CA GLN A 389 -30.16 -18.86 35.98
C GLN A 389 -31.52 -18.13 35.82
N VAL A 390 -32.45 -18.79 35.20
CA VAL A 390 -33.81 -18.28 35.00
C VAL A 390 -34.62 -18.40 36.27
N THR A 391 -35.25 -17.30 36.68
CA THR A 391 -36.19 -17.28 37.85
C THR A 391 -37.56 -16.78 37.42
N ASN A 392 -38.61 -17.14 38.16
CA ASN A 392 -39.96 -16.61 37.91
C ASN A 392 -40.01 -15.09 38.07
N ALA A 393 -39.19 -14.54 38.98
CA ALA A 393 -39.07 -13.10 39.20
C ALA A 393 -38.46 -12.38 37.95
N ASP A 394 -37.46 -12.98 37.30
CA ASP A 394 -36.83 -12.42 36.08
C ASP A 394 -37.81 -12.46 34.90
N ARG A 395 -38.64 -13.54 34.76
CA ARG A 395 -39.73 -13.62 33.77
C ARG A 395 -40.75 -12.50 33.91
N ILE A 396 -41.22 -12.23 35.14
CA ILE A 396 -42.17 -11.15 35.40
C ILE A 396 -41.51 -9.82 35.17
N ALA A 397 -40.26 -9.63 35.60
CA ALA A 397 -39.49 -8.39 35.39
C ALA A 397 -39.38 -8.02 33.93
N ILE A 398 -38.95 -8.98 33.06
CA ILE A 398 -38.84 -8.74 31.60
C ILE A 398 -40.20 -8.38 31.00
N LEU A 399 -41.29 -8.98 31.47
CA LEU A 399 -42.65 -8.67 31.01
C LEU A 399 -43.03 -7.22 31.34
N VAL A 400 -42.84 -6.79 32.60
CA VAL A 400 -43.14 -5.43 33.06
C VAL A 400 -42.28 -4.41 32.34
N LEU A 401 -40.97 -4.70 32.18
CA LEU A 401 -40.01 -3.86 31.47
C LEU A 401 -40.39 -3.73 29.98
N GLY A 402 -40.84 -4.80 29.34
CA GLY A 402 -41.33 -4.81 27.98
C GLY A 402 -42.54 -3.90 27.78
N ILE A 403 -43.55 -4.02 28.63
CA ILE A 403 -44.77 -3.17 28.60
C ILE A 403 -44.38 -1.70 28.79
N ALA A 404 -43.54 -1.41 29.81
CA ALA A 404 -43.08 -0.04 30.07
C ALA A 404 -42.31 0.54 28.87
N SER A 405 -41.39 -0.24 28.28
CA SER A 405 -40.62 0.17 27.13
C SER A 405 -41.49 0.45 25.91
N ILE A 406 -42.47 -0.39 25.60
CA ILE A 406 -43.46 -0.19 24.56
C ILE A 406 -44.26 1.10 24.82
N TYR A 407 -44.81 1.27 26.03
CA TYR A 407 -45.61 2.44 26.39
C TYR A 407 -44.85 3.75 26.16
N PHE A 408 -43.68 3.89 26.75
CA PHE A 408 -42.89 5.10 26.62
C PHE A 408 -42.46 5.37 25.15
N SER A 409 -42.12 4.32 24.41
CA SER A 409 -41.69 4.46 23.02
C SER A 409 -42.85 4.81 22.06
N VAL A 410 -44.04 4.24 22.26
CA VAL A 410 -45.26 4.61 21.49
C VAL A 410 -45.61 6.07 21.76
N ARG A 411 -45.61 6.48 23.04
CA ARG A 411 -45.87 7.89 23.43
C ARG A 411 -44.84 8.83 22.79
N PHE A 412 -43.59 8.47 22.76
CA PHE A 412 -42.53 9.28 22.16
C PHE A 412 -42.62 9.29 20.62
N THR A 413 -42.96 8.18 19.97
CA THR A 413 -43.23 8.13 18.53
C THR A 413 -44.35 9.09 18.10
N TYR A 414 -45.38 9.24 18.94
CA TYR A 414 -46.44 10.21 18.69
C TYR A 414 -45.91 11.65 18.73
N LEU A 415 -45.00 11.98 19.68
CA LEU A 415 -44.36 13.31 19.74
C LEU A 415 -43.48 13.56 18.52
N VAL A 416 -42.66 12.59 18.14
CA VAL A 416 -41.76 12.70 16.97
C VAL A 416 -42.54 12.92 15.66
N ARG A 417 -43.75 12.35 15.53
CA ARG A 417 -44.61 12.59 14.35
C ARG A 417 -45.11 14.00 14.25
N LYS A 418 -45.29 14.70 15.38
CA LYS A 418 -45.78 16.08 15.40
C LYS A 418 -44.75 17.11 15.03
N THR A 419 -43.49 16.92 15.45
CA THR A 419 -42.37 17.84 15.20
C THR A 419 -41.12 17.03 14.77
N PRO A 420 -41.10 16.47 13.54
CA PRO A 420 -40.02 15.60 13.12
C PRO A 420 -38.65 16.31 13.00
N GLU A 421 -38.68 17.64 12.77
CA GLU A 421 -37.49 18.47 12.58
C GLU A 421 -36.67 18.65 13.89
N ASP A 422 -37.34 18.51 15.05
CA ASP A 422 -36.70 18.65 16.37
C ASP A 422 -35.86 17.43 16.81
N TYR A 423 -35.89 16.35 16.04
CA TYR A 423 -35.28 15.07 16.39
C TYR A 423 -34.25 14.62 15.38
N LEU A 424 -33.45 13.62 15.82
CA LEU A 424 -32.42 13.03 14.98
C LEU A 424 -33.02 12.34 13.73
N PRO A 425 -32.29 12.28 12.61
CA PRO A 425 -32.78 11.60 11.41
C PRO A 425 -33.08 10.13 11.71
N TYR A 426 -34.12 9.60 11.08
CA TYR A 426 -34.57 8.21 11.24
C TYR A 426 -35.10 7.79 12.62
N THR A 427 -35.22 8.73 13.61
CA THR A 427 -35.72 8.42 14.96
C THR A 427 -37.06 7.67 14.93
N GLY A 428 -38.02 8.11 14.08
CA GLY A 428 -39.30 7.46 13.96
C GLY A 428 -39.27 6.02 13.43
N LEU A 429 -38.33 5.71 12.52
CA LEU A 429 -38.13 4.35 12.01
C LEU A 429 -37.53 3.42 13.07
N ILE A 430 -36.50 3.92 13.76
CA ILE A 430 -35.79 3.19 14.81
C ILE A 430 -36.73 2.86 15.96
N LEU A 431 -37.56 3.83 16.40
CA LEU A 431 -38.56 3.62 17.45
C LEU A 431 -39.62 2.59 17.05
N LYS A 432 -40.09 2.58 15.79
CA LYS A 432 -41.03 1.56 15.32
C LYS A 432 -40.41 0.17 15.38
N LEU A 433 -39.16 0.01 14.90
CA LEU A 433 -38.42 -1.26 14.97
C LEU A 433 -38.24 -1.71 16.42
N PHE A 434 -37.90 -0.79 17.32
CA PHE A 434 -37.78 -1.07 18.74
C PHE A 434 -39.10 -1.59 19.35
N VAL A 435 -40.23 -0.93 19.05
CA VAL A 435 -41.55 -1.37 19.53
C VAL A 435 -41.92 -2.75 18.98
N ILE A 436 -41.62 -3.02 17.71
CA ILE A 436 -41.85 -4.34 17.10
C ILE A 436 -41.06 -5.42 17.85
N LEU A 437 -39.75 -5.19 18.07
CA LEU A 437 -38.92 -6.16 18.80
C LEU A 437 -39.35 -6.37 20.24
N GLN A 438 -39.73 -5.31 20.97
CA GLN A 438 -40.24 -5.42 22.32
C GLN A 438 -41.58 -6.13 22.39
N THR A 439 -42.44 -5.93 21.40
CA THR A 439 -43.70 -6.68 21.28
C THR A 439 -43.46 -8.16 21.01
N ALA A 440 -42.53 -8.48 20.14
CA ALA A 440 -42.11 -9.87 19.89
C ALA A 440 -41.52 -10.54 21.14
N SER A 441 -40.66 -9.81 21.88
CA SER A 441 -40.14 -10.27 23.18
C SER A 441 -41.26 -10.56 24.17
N PHE A 442 -42.21 -9.62 24.30
CA PHE A 442 -43.38 -9.82 25.18
C PHE A 442 -44.18 -11.05 24.82
N ILE A 443 -44.52 -11.23 23.53
CA ILE A 443 -45.26 -12.39 23.05
C ILE A 443 -44.51 -13.71 23.36
N CYS A 444 -43.22 -13.76 23.08
CA CYS A 444 -42.38 -14.92 23.37
C CYS A 444 -42.41 -15.29 24.86
N ASN A 445 -42.34 -14.30 25.77
CA ASN A 445 -42.40 -14.53 27.22
C ASN A 445 -43.75 -15.09 27.68
N VAL A 446 -44.85 -14.50 27.15
CA VAL A 446 -46.22 -14.93 27.46
C VAL A 446 -46.42 -16.41 27.09
N PHE A 447 -45.85 -16.87 25.97
CA PHE A 447 -45.92 -18.26 25.51
C PHE A 447 -44.80 -19.16 26.02
N GLY A 448 -44.12 -18.78 27.11
CA GLY A 448 -43.13 -19.63 27.80
C GLY A 448 -41.79 -19.78 27.08
N ARG A 449 -41.52 -18.99 26.04
CA ARG A 449 -40.22 -18.95 25.32
C ARG A 449 -39.35 -17.86 25.92
N PHE A 450 -38.98 -18.03 27.18
CA PHE A 450 -38.32 -16.97 27.97
C PHE A 450 -36.94 -16.61 27.46
N SER A 451 -36.11 -17.60 27.11
CA SER A 451 -34.76 -17.34 26.60
C SER A 451 -34.78 -16.49 25.32
N LEU A 452 -35.66 -16.80 24.38
CA LEU A 452 -35.88 -16.05 23.16
C LEU A 452 -36.39 -14.63 23.47
N SER A 453 -37.34 -14.50 24.39
CA SER A 453 -37.85 -13.21 24.85
C SER A 453 -36.75 -12.32 25.42
N LYS A 454 -35.93 -12.90 26.31
CA LYS A 454 -34.81 -12.17 26.95
C LYS A 454 -33.79 -11.69 25.91
N ILE A 455 -33.38 -12.58 24.95
CA ILE A 455 -32.45 -12.24 23.88
C ILE A 455 -33.02 -11.07 23.04
N ILE A 456 -34.25 -11.17 22.54
CA ILE A 456 -34.88 -10.15 21.71
C ILE A 456 -35.06 -8.83 22.46
N GLY A 457 -35.56 -8.89 23.70
CA GLY A 457 -35.86 -7.71 24.53
C GLY A 457 -34.61 -6.92 24.91
N VAL A 458 -33.57 -7.62 25.38
CA VAL A 458 -32.27 -7.01 25.70
C VAL A 458 -31.59 -6.46 24.45
N THR A 459 -31.61 -7.24 23.37
CA THR A 459 -31.04 -6.81 22.07
C THR A 459 -31.71 -5.52 21.57
N ALA A 460 -33.02 -5.43 21.64
CA ALA A 460 -33.73 -4.22 21.21
C ALA A 460 -33.27 -2.98 21.98
N VAL A 461 -33.12 -3.06 23.30
CA VAL A 461 -32.66 -1.95 24.16
C VAL A 461 -31.21 -1.59 23.87
N HIS A 462 -30.31 -2.60 23.81
CA HIS A 462 -28.90 -2.37 23.54
C HIS A 462 -28.67 -1.76 22.18
N ASN A 463 -29.30 -2.29 21.12
CA ASN A 463 -29.11 -1.76 19.77
C ASN A 463 -29.71 -0.37 19.55
N LEU A 464 -30.74 0.02 20.27
CA LEU A 464 -31.23 1.39 20.24
C LEU A 464 -30.19 2.37 20.77
N TRP A 465 -29.56 2.06 21.90
CA TRP A 465 -28.49 2.89 22.47
C TRP A 465 -27.20 2.86 21.65
N LEU A 466 -26.84 1.69 21.10
CA LEU A 466 -25.70 1.56 20.20
C LEU A 466 -25.87 2.39 18.93
N ALA A 467 -27.05 2.38 18.32
CA ALA A 467 -27.35 3.22 17.16
C ALA A 467 -27.16 4.71 17.49
N LEU A 468 -27.60 5.14 18.67
CA LEU A 468 -27.41 6.51 19.15
C LEU A 468 -25.93 6.81 19.46
N GLY A 469 -25.22 5.87 20.07
CA GLY A 469 -23.78 5.96 20.33
C GLY A 469 -22.99 6.11 19.04
N MET A 470 -23.27 5.30 18.01
CA MET A 470 -22.64 5.37 16.69
C MET A 470 -22.95 6.68 15.96
N TYR A 471 -24.17 7.17 16.07
CA TYR A 471 -24.52 8.50 15.55
C TYR A 471 -23.64 9.59 16.16
N PHE A 472 -23.56 9.66 17.50
CA PHE A 472 -22.69 10.62 18.18
C PHE A 472 -21.21 10.40 17.88
N MET A 473 -20.76 9.17 17.79
CA MET A 473 -19.38 8.84 17.41
C MET A 473 -19.02 9.42 16.05
N VAL A 474 -19.87 9.26 15.03
CA VAL A 474 -19.65 9.86 13.70
C VAL A 474 -19.57 11.38 13.77
N GLN A 475 -20.46 12.04 14.52
CA GLN A 475 -20.44 13.50 14.66
C GLN A 475 -19.17 13.95 15.40
N ILE A 476 -18.80 13.29 16.51
CA ILE A 476 -17.61 13.60 17.28
C ILE A 476 -16.33 13.42 16.44
N LEU A 477 -16.23 12.35 15.67
CA LEU A 477 -15.08 12.12 14.79
C LEU A 477 -14.99 13.19 13.69
N MET A 478 -16.14 13.60 13.12
CA MET A 478 -16.18 14.66 12.12
C MET A 478 -15.77 16.02 12.69
N GLU A 479 -16.19 16.34 13.91
CA GLU A 479 -15.77 17.56 14.60
C GLU A 479 -14.28 17.53 14.96
N ALA A 480 -13.75 16.38 15.42
CA ALA A 480 -12.33 16.22 15.75
C ALA A 480 -11.45 16.39 14.50
N LEU A 481 -11.86 15.82 13.36
CA LEU A 481 -11.18 16.04 12.07
C LEU A 481 -11.24 17.51 11.63
N PHE A 482 -12.38 18.18 11.81
CA PHE A 482 -12.52 19.59 11.53
C PHE A 482 -11.55 20.43 12.35
N LEU A 483 -11.50 20.21 13.68
CA LEU A 483 -10.58 20.90 14.58
C LEU A 483 -9.11 20.66 14.19
N GLN A 484 -8.75 19.45 13.80
CA GLN A 484 -7.39 19.12 13.37
C GLN A 484 -7.00 19.86 12.08
N LEU A 485 -7.90 19.93 11.10
CA LEU A 485 -7.63 20.64 9.85
C LEU A 485 -7.51 22.15 10.08
N GLU A 486 -8.40 22.72 10.87
CA GLU A 486 -8.32 24.16 11.23
C GLU A 486 -7.06 24.49 12.03
N ALA A 487 -6.67 23.63 12.99
CA ALA A 487 -5.42 23.79 13.75
C ALA A 487 -4.14 23.68 12.88
N SER A 488 -4.26 23.14 11.69
CA SER A 488 -3.12 22.93 10.77
C SER A 488 -3.00 24.01 9.69
N LYS A 489 -3.95 24.95 9.58
CA LYS A 489 -3.97 25.96 8.49
C LYS A 489 -2.78 26.89 8.46
N ASN A 490 -2.17 27.22 9.61
CA ASN A 490 -1.02 28.12 9.69
C ASN A 490 0.36 27.43 9.56
N ASN A 491 0.41 26.14 9.45
CA ASN A 491 1.65 25.43 9.11
C ASN A 491 1.73 25.27 7.59
N ASN A 492 2.89 25.51 6.98
CA ASN A 492 3.16 25.26 5.55
C ASN A 492 3.00 23.76 5.17
N SER A 493 2.09 23.06 5.82
CA SER A 493 1.78 21.66 5.59
C SER A 493 0.63 21.52 4.58
N ILE A 494 0.62 20.42 3.85
CA ILE A 494 -0.42 20.07 2.86
C ILE A 494 -1.84 20.15 3.47
N SER A 495 -1.98 19.90 4.77
CA SER A 495 -3.24 19.98 5.49
C SER A 495 -3.86 21.39 5.55
N SER A 496 -3.05 22.46 5.40
CA SER A 496 -3.53 23.85 5.39
C SER A 496 -4.41 24.20 4.19
N TYR A 497 -4.30 23.41 3.12
CA TYR A 497 -5.00 23.64 1.84
C TYR A 497 -6.26 22.80 1.68
N ILE A 498 -6.60 21.95 2.67
CA ILE A 498 -7.77 21.08 2.61
C ILE A 498 -9.02 21.89 3.02
N ASP A 499 -9.95 22.07 2.08
CA ASP A 499 -11.26 22.62 2.40
C ASP A 499 -12.15 21.53 3.03
N PHE A 500 -12.40 21.67 4.34
CA PHE A 500 -13.25 20.75 5.08
C PHE A 500 -14.67 20.65 4.51
N LYS A 501 -15.23 21.76 3.96
CA LYS A 501 -16.59 21.75 3.40
C LYS A 501 -16.73 20.76 2.23
N LEU A 502 -15.71 20.68 1.38
CA LEU A 502 -15.69 19.75 0.25
C LEU A 502 -15.53 18.27 0.69
N LEU A 503 -14.82 18.06 1.78
CA LEU A 503 -14.51 16.72 2.31
C LEU A 503 -15.61 16.18 3.23
N LYS A 504 -16.29 17.06 3.95
CA LYS A 504 -17.29 16.75 5.00
C LYS A 504 -18.30 15.69 4.59
N ASN A 505 -18.97 15.89 3.46
CA ASN A 505 -20.04 14.97 3.03
C ASN A 505 -19.50 13.59 2.63
N LYS A 506 -18.32 13.54 2.01
CA LYS A 506 -17.71 12.27 1.60
C LYS A 506 -17.21 11.47 2.81
N PHE A 507 -16.49 12.13 3.73
CA PHE A 507 -16.04 11.48 4.98
C PHE A 507 -17.19 11.02 5.85
N LYS A 508 -18.22 11.88 6.02
CA LYS A 508 -19.41 11.52 6.77
C LYS A 508 -20.11 10.30 6.17
N SER A 509 -20.23 10.23 4.84
CA SER A 509 -20.84 9.07 4.16
C SER A 509 -20.03 7.78 4.41
N VAL A 510 -18.71 7.81 4.29
CA VAL A 510 -17.86 6.65 4.54
C VAL A 510 -17.96 6.19 6.00
N LEU A 511 -17.87 7.12 6.96
CA LEU A 511 -18.02 6.82 8.38
C LEU A 511 -19.41 6.25 8.69
N THR A 512 -20.48 6.80 8.09
CA THR A 512 -21.83 6.30 8.30
C THR A 512 -22.01 4.88 7.76
N VAL A 513 -21.47 4.56 6.59
CA VAL A 513 -21.49 3.18 6.06
C VAL A 513 -20.74 2.24 6.98
N LEU A 514 -19.52 2.62 7.39
CA LEU A 514 -18.69 1.80 8.27
C LEU A 514 -19.38 1.53 9.63
N THR A 515 -19.95 2.57 10.25
CA THR A 515 -20.68 2.43 11.52
C THR A 515 -21.99 1.65 11.35
N SER A 516 -22.66 1.74 10.20
CA SER A 516 -23.85 0.92 9.92
C SER A 516 -23.51 -0.56 9.81
N VAL A 517 -22.40 -0.91 9.14
CA VAL A 517 -21.91 -2.30 9.10
C VAL A 517 -21.54 -2.78 10.49
N LEU A 518 -20.82 -1.97 11.28
CA LEU A 518 -20.44 -2.30 12.64
C LEU A 518 -21.68 -2.50 13.53
N TRP A 519 -22.71 -1.66 13.38
CA TRP A 519 -23.97 -1.82 14.09
C TRP A 519 -24.67 -3.13 13.74
N LEU A 520 -24.63 -3.54 12.46
CA LEU A 520 -25.21 -4.81 12.02
C LEU A 520 -24.47 -6.00 12.66
N VAL A 521 -23.14 -5.95 12.73
CA VAL A 521 -22.33 -6.97 13.41
C VAL A 521 -22.70 -7.03 14.90
N MET A 522 -22.79 -5.89 15.58
CA MET A 522 -23.20 -5.83 16.99
C MET A 522 -24.65 -6.33 17.20
N LEU A 523 -25.51 -6.14 16.21
CA LEU A 523 -26.87 -6.71 16.27
C LEU A 523 -26.82 -8.24 16.27
N THR A 524 -26.03 -8.88 15.39
CA THR A 524 -25.88 -10.34 15.38
C THR A 524 -25.25 -10.89 16.66
N GLN A 525 -24.27 -10.17 17.22
CA GLN A 525 -23.65 -10.49 18.52
C GLN A 525 -24.66 -10.42 19.66
N ASN A 526 -25.45 -9.37 19.73
CA ASN A 526 -26.47 -9.20 20.75
C ASN A 526 -27.60 -10.24 20.63
N LEU A 527 -27.91 -10.69 19.42
CA LEU A 527 -28.84 -11.81 19.17
C LEU A 527 -28.22 -13.19 19.44
N SER A 528 -26.92 -13.25 19.73
CA SER A 528 -26.17 -14.51 19.90
C SER A 528 -26.26 -15.46 18.68
N ILE A 529 -26.40 -14.90 17.48
CA ILE A 529 -26.42 -15.62 16.20
C ILE A 529 -25.19 -15.33 15.36
N GLU A 530 -24.22 -14.63 15.93
CA GLU A 530 -23.00 -14.18 15.22
C GLU A 530 -22.29 -15.36 14.54
N ASP A 531 -21.94 -16.41 15.30
CA ASP A 531 -21.21 -17.57 14.79
C ASP A 531 -21.97 -18.22 13.63
N THR A 532 -23.30 -18.43 13.80
CA THR A 532 -24.14 -19.03 12.78
C THR A 532 -24.18 -18.19 11.49
N VAL A 533 -24.35 -16.88 11.63
CA VAL A 533 -24.39 -15.96 10.49
C VAL A 533 -23.04 -15.90 9.78
N PHE A 534 -21.95 -15.81 10.54
CA PHE A 534 -20.61 -15.75 9.96
C PHE A 534 -20.18 -17.06 9.33
N ASP A 535 -20.47 -18.21 9.95
CA ASP A 535 -20.15 -19.53 9.40
C ASP A 535 -20.92 -19.80 8.07
N HIS A 536 -22.21 -19.45 8.04
CA HIS A 536 -22.99 -19.54 6.80
C HIS A 536 -22.50 -18.55 5.73
N LEU A 537 -22.17 -17.32 6.14
CA LEU A 537 -21.62 -16.31 5.24
C LEU A 537 -20.23 -16.73 4.73
N GLU A 538 -19.38 -17.25 5.61
CA GLU A 538 -18.05 -17.75 5.23
C GLU A 538 -18.20 -18.93 4.26
N THR A 539 -19.03 -19.92 4.59
CA THR A 539 -19.31 -21.06 3.69
C THR A 539 -19.86 -20.59 2.36
N PHE A 540 -20.82 -19.65 2.35
CA PHE A 540 -21.38 -19.09 1.12
C PHE A 540 -20.34 -18.37 0.28
N LEU A 541 -19.44 -17.61 0.92
CA LEU A 541 -18.41 -16.81 0.25
C LEU A 541 -17.23 -17.65 -0.24
N THR A 542 -16.82 -18.67 0.53
CA THR A 542 -15.62 -19.48 0.26
C THR A 542 -15.89 -20.73 -0.57
N THR A 543 -17.16 -21.15 -0.72
CA THR A 543 -17.51 -22.31 -1.54
C THR A 543 -17.05 -22.14 -2.98
N ASN A 544 -16.26 -23.10 -3.46
CA ASN A 544 -15.77 -23.13 -4.84
C ASN A 544 -16.93 -23.41 -5.80
N ARG A 545 -17.07 -22.57 -6.82
CA ARG A 545 -18.10 -22.67 -7.85
C ARG A 545 -17.46 -22.72 -9.23
N SER A 546 -17.95 -23.57 -10.11
CA SER A 546 -17.49 -23.68 -11.48
C SER A 546 -18.35 -22.83 -12.42
N VAL A 547 -17.73 -22.19 -13.40
CA VAL A 547 -18.44 -21.45 -14.46
C VAL A 547 -18.65 -22.39 -15.66
N GLY A 548 -19.93 -22.71 -15.92
CA GLY A 548 -20.38 -23.27 -17.21
C GLY A 548 -19.53 -24.41 -17.77
N GLY A 549 -19.22 -25.47 -16.98
CA GLY A 549 -18.50 -26.65 -17.46
C GLY A 549 -17.00 -26.46 -17.70
N THR A 550 -16.45 -25.32 -17.31
CA THR A 550 -14.99 -25.07 -17.34
C THR A 550 -14.34 -25.47 -16.02
N ASN A 551 -13.07 -25.90 -16.06
CA ASN A 551 -12.27 -26.21 -14.85
C ASN A 551 -11.90 -24.95 -14.02
N THR A 552 -12.46 -23.78 -14.35
CA THR A 552 -12.20 -22.54 -13.61
C THR A 552 -13.12 -22.47 -12.40
N GLN A 553 -12.52 -22.54 -11.21
CA GLN A 553 -13.22 -22.37 -9.95
C GLN A 553 -13.08 -20.92 -9.47
N PHE A 554 -14.15 -20.35 -8.95
CA PHE A 554 -14.16 -19.04 -8.32
C PHE A 554 -14.99 -19.09 -7.03
N THR A 555 -14.70 -18.18 -6.11
CA THR A 555 -15.48 -17.96 -4.90
C THR A 555 -16.09 -16.56 -4.92
N TYR A 556 -17.22 -16.35 -4.29
CA TYR A 556 -17.77 -15.00 -4.14
C TYR A 556 -16.84 -14.09 -3.34
N GLN A 557 -16.11 -14.65 -2.39
CA GLN A 557 -15.07 -13.95 -1.64
C GLN A 557 -14.04 -13.32 -2.58
N SER A 558 -13.54 -14.08 -3.56
CA SER A 558 -12.56 -13.59 -4.56
C SER A 558 -13.10 -12.41 -5.35
N VAL A 559 -14.36 -12.49 -5.79
CA VAL A 559 -15.02 -11.41 -6.55
C VAL A 559 -15.20 -10.16 -5.68
N ILE A 560 -15.64 -10.33 -4.43
CA ILE A 560 -15.84 -9.21 -3.50
C ILE A 560 -14.50 -8.53 -3.19
N ILE A 561 -13.43 -9.31 -2.90
CA ILE A 561 -12.09 -8.77 -2.66
C ILE A 561 -11.62 -7.98 -3.87
N PHE A 562 -11.78 -8.52 -5.08
CA PHE A 562 -11.44 -7.82 -6.32
C PHE A 562 -12.17 -6.47 -6.42
N CYS A 563 -13.50 -6.47 -6.25
CA CYS A 563 -14.31 -5.23 -6.32
C CYS A 563 -13.91 -4.22 -5.24
N VAL A 564 -13.66 -4.67 -4.01
CA VAL A 564 -13.25 -3.81 -2.88
C VAL A 564 -11.88 -3.18 -3.14
N VAL A 565 -10.89 -3.95 -3.63
CA VAL A 565 -9.56 -3.42 -3.94
C VAL A 565 -9.61 -2.42 -5.10
N ILE A 566 -10.41 -2.68 -6.14
CA ILE A 566 -10.63 -1.72 -7.24
C ILE A 566 -11.30 -0.44 -6.72
N TRP A 567 -12.33 -0.58 -5.90
CA TRP A 567 -13.00 0.58 -5.28
C TRP A 567 -12.02 1.39 -4.43
N LEU A 568 -11.22 0.74 -3.58
CA LEU A 568 -10.19 1.38 -2.75
C LEU A 568 -9.14 2.09 -3.62
N SER A 569 -8.72 1.48 -4.72
CA SER A 569 -7.79 2.08 -5.68
C SER A 569 -8.36 3.33 -6.34
N THR A 570 -9.66 3.32 -6.70
CA THR A 570 -10.33 4.51 -7.26
C THR A 570 -10.44 5.65 -6.23
N VAL A 571 -10.71 5.33 -4.96
CA VAL A 571 -10.72 6.30 -3.86
C VAL A 571 -9.33 6.87 -3.63
N THR A 572 -8.31 6.03 -3.54
CA THR A 572 -6.91 6.42 -3.38
C THR A 572 -6.44 7.30 -4.54
N SER A 573 -6.80 6.94 -5.78
CA SER A 573 -6.52 7.73 -6.98
C SER A 573 -7.13 9.14 -6.91
N LYS A 574 -8.37 9.27 -6.42
CA LYS A 574 -9.02 10.56 -6.23
C LYS A 574 -8.34 11.40 -5.14
N ILE A 575 -7.94 10.75 -4.04
CA ILE A 575 -7.23 11.40 -2.93
C ILE A 575 -5.88 11.94 -3.39
N ILE A 576 -5.05 11.09 -4.04
CA ILE A 576 -3.73 11.49 -4.54
C ILE A 576 -3.87 12.62 -5.57
N SER A 577 -4.83 12.51 -6.50
CA SER A 577 -5.11 13.54 -7.50
C SER A 577 -5.49 14.87 -6.85
N TYR A 578 -6.32 14.83 -5.81
CA TYR A 578 -6.72 16.04 -5.07
C TYR A 578 -5.52 16.73 -4.41
N PHE A 579 -4.67 15.96 -3.72
CA PHE A 579 -3.46 16.53 -3.10
C PHE A 579 -2.47 17.08 -4.13
N TYR A 580 -2.34 16.40 -5.28
CA TYR A 580 -1.51 16.90 -6.38
C TYR A 580 -2.03 18.23 -6.94
N ASP A 581 -3.34 18.33 -7.22
CA ASP A 581 -3.98 19.54 -7.71
C ASP A 581 -3.87 20.70 -6.71
N VAL A 582 -3.99 20.43 -5.41
CA VAL A 582 -3.82 21.41 -4.34
C VAL A 582 -2.37 21.88 -4.25
N SER A 583 -1.40 20.97 -4.30
CA SER A 583 0.03 21.30 -4.25
C SER A 583 0.48 22.10 -5.47
N ALA A 584 -0.07 21.82 -6.64
CA ALA A 584 0.27 22.50 -7.88
C ALA A 584 -0.30 23.94 -7.96
N LYS A 585 -1.44 24.22 -7.35
CA LYS A 585 -2.03 25.56 -7.27
C LYS A 585 -1.16 26.52 -6.44
N HIS A 586 -0.33 26.01 -5.57
CA HIS A 586 0.53 26.82 -4.70
C HIS A 586 1.83 27.28 -5.38
N LYS A 587 2.27 26.62 -6.44
CA LYS A 587 3.57 26.88 -7.08
C LYS A 587 3.55 27.82 -8.29
N ASN A 588 2.40 28.11 -8.92
CA ASN A 588 2.35 28.84 -10.18
C ASN A 588 1.15 29.78 -10.31
N ASP A 589 1.32 30.89 -11.01
CA ASP A 589 0.28 31.83 -11.43
C ASP A 589 -0.88 31.15 -12.17
N LEU A 590 -2.10 31.66 -11.91
CA LEU A 590 -3.40 30.97 -11.98
C LEU A 590 -3.84 30.40 -13.36
N ASP A 591 -3.31 30.87 -14.48
CA ASP A 591 -3.90 30.50 -15.79
C ASP A 591 -3.11 29.46 -16.61
N VAL A 592 -1.79 29.46 -16.55
CA VAL A 592 -0.91 28.49 -17.25
C VAL A 592 -0.89 27.15 -16.51
N ALA A 593 -1.05 27.18 -15.19
CA ALA A 593 -1.08 25.99 -14.32
C ALA A 593 -2.29 25.08 -14.57
N LYS A 594 -3.46 25.62 -14.92
CA LYS A 594 -4.70 24.83 -15.12
C LYS A 594 -4.59 23.83 -16.27
N LYS A 595 -3.94 24.19 -17.38
CA LYS A 595 -3.84 23.34 -18.57
C LYS A 595 -2.77 22.25 -18.42
N LYS A 596 -1.64 22.56 -17.77
CA LYS A 596 -0.51 21.64 -17.56
C LYS A 596 -0.85 20.57 -16.50
N ASN A 597 -1.62 20.94 -15.45
CA ASN A 597 -1.94 20.04 -14.35
C ASN A 597 -2.94 18.94 -14.69
N ARG A 598 -3.86 19.19 -15.64
CA ARG A 598 -4.89 18.21 -16.02
C ARG A 598 -4.30 16.91 -16.58
N THR A 599 -3.24 17.00 -17.37
CA THR A 599 -2.57 15.82 -17.96
C THR A 599 -1.82 15.01 -16.90
N SER A 600 -1.10 15.68 -15.98
CA SER A 600 -0.38 15.01 -14.90
C SER A 600 -1.32 14.30 -13.94
N THR A 601 -2.45 14.93 -13.58
CA THR A 601 -3.48 14.30 -12.75
C THR A 601 -4.09 13.08 -13.42
N LEU A 602 -4.31 13.11 -14.74
CA LEU A 602 -4.80 11.96 -15.48
C LEU A 602 -3.79 10.79 -15.45
N LEU A 603 -2.51 11.06 -15.67
CA LEU A 603 -1.45 10.03 -15.61
C LEU A 603 -1.35 9.39 -14.22
N ILE A 604 -1.42 10.18 -13.15
CA ILE A 604 -1.44 9.68 -11.77
C ILE A 604 -2.65 8.77 -11.56
N ARG A 605 -3.84 9.17 -12.02
CA ARG A 605 -5.05 8.35 -11.90
C ARG A 605 -4.92 7.01 -12.62
N ILE A 606 -4.44 7.03 -13.85
CA ILE A 606 -4.23 5.80 -14.63
C ILE A 606 -3.22 4.89 -13.93
N GLY A 607 -2.09 5.45 -13.47
CA GLY A 607 -1.05 4.68 -12.78
C GLY A 607 -1.56 4.02 -11.50
N VAL A 608 -2.27 4.77 -10.65
CA VAL A 608 -2.83 4.24 -9.39
C VAL A 608 -3.89 3.17 -9.66
N ILE A 609 -4.77 3.37 -10.65
CA ILE A 609 -5.80 2.39 -11.01
C ILE A 609 -5.16 1.14 -11.60
N ALA A 610 -4.11 1.26 -12.43
CA ALA A 610 -3.39 0.12 -13.00
C ALA A 610 -2.72 -0.72 -11.90
N VAL A 611 -1.99 -0.10 -10.97
CA VAL A 611 -1.41 -0.78 -9.81
C VAL A 611 -2.50 -1.43 -8.96
N GLY A 612 -3.61 -0.72 -8.73
CA GLY A 612 -4.75 -1.23 -8.01
C GLY A 612 -5.41 -2.43 -8.67
N PHE A 613 -5.48 -2.46 -9.99
CA PHE A 613 -5.97 -3.61 -10.74
C PHE A 613 -5.09 -4.86 -10.52
N PHE A 614 -3.77 -4.72 -10.60
CA PHE A 614 -2.86 -5.83 -10.33
C PHE A 614 -2.95 -6.33 -8.88
N LEU A 615 -3.07 -5.40 -7.93
CA LEU A 615 -3.29 -5.76 -6.53
C LEU A 615 -4.65 -6.47 -6.32
N ALA A 616 -5.70 -6.03 -7.02
CA ALA A 616 -7.02 -6.66 -6.95
C ALA A 616 -6.99 -8.10 -7.47
N VAL A 617 -6.30 -8.32 -8.59
CA VAL A 617 -6.10 -9.66 -9.15
C VAL A 617 -5.30 -10.55 -8.20
N ALA A 618 -4.18 -10.04 -7.67
CA ALA A 618 -3.34 -10.80 -6.73
C ALA A 618 -4.09 -11.16 -5.44
N ALA A 619 -4.87 -10.21 -4.90
CA ALA A 619 -5.63 -10.40 -3.66
C ALA A 619 -6.85 -11.32 -3.84
N SER A 620 -7.42 -11.39 -5.04
CA SER A 620 -8.59 -12.24 -5.33
C SER A 620 -8.27 -13.74 -5.42
N GLY A 621 -6.98 -14.14 -5.37
CA GLY A 621 -6.58 -15.54 -5.46
C GLY A 621 -6.80 -16.17 -6.84
N VAL A 622 -7.02 -15.35 -7.87
CA VAL A 622 -7.09 -15.83 -9.26
C VAL A 622 -5.71 -16.36 -9.65
N PRO A 623 -5.61 -17.60 -10.21
CA PRO A 623 -4.33 -18.15 -10.64
C PRO A 623 -3.65 -17.19 -11.63
N LEU A 624 -2.48 -16.66 -11.21
CA LEU A 624 -1.74 -15.68 -12.00
C LEU A 624 -1.25 -16.22 -13.34
N ASP A 625 -1.14 -17.55 -13.47
CA ASP A 625 -0.63 -18.21 -14.67
C ASP A 625 -1.38 -17.83 -15.95
N LYS A 626 -2.72 -17.77 -15.88
CA LYS A 626 -3.55 -17.39 -17.02
C LYS A 626 -3.50 -15.89 -17.34
N ILE A 627 -3.30 -15.06 -16.31
CA ILE A 627 -3.23 -13.60 -16.43
C ILE A 627 -1.83 -13.17 -16.85
N THR A 628 -0.81 -13.94 -16.46
CA THR A 628 0.59 -13.68 -16.84
C THR A 628 0.74 -13.65 -18.37
N ILE A 629 0.06 -14.52 -19.10
CA ILE A 629 0.07 -14.52 -20.58
C ILE A 629 -0.49 -13.20 -21.14
N ILE A 630 -1.62 -12.75 -20.61
CA ILE A 630 -2.26 -11.48 -21.02
C ILE A 630 -1.38 -10.29 -20.65
N ILE A 631 -0.86 -10.26 -19.42
CA ILE A 631 0.05 -9.20 -18.93
C ILE A 631 1.32 -9.18 -19.79
N SER A 632 1.88 -10.35 -20.14
CA SER A 632 3.07 -10.45 -20.98
C SER A 632 2.80 -9.92 -22.38
N ALA A 633 1.67 -10.28 -22.99
CA ALA A 633 1.26 -9.76 -24.29
C ALA A 633 1.06 -8.24 -24.28
N PHE A 634 0.38 -7.70 -23.25
CA PHE A 634 0.27 -6.25 -23.04
C PHE A 634 1.63 -5.59 -22.77
N GLY A 635 2.49 -6.22 -21.96
CA GLY A 635 3.83 -5.75 -21.66
C GLY A 635 4.70 -5.63 -22.93
N ILE A 636 4.65 -6.64 -23.78
CA ILE A 636 5.33 -6.63 -25.09
C ILE A 636 4.75 -5.52 -25.99
N GLY A 637 3.42 -5.42 -26.10
CA GLY A 637 2.75 -4.38 -26.89
C GLY A 637 3.08 -2.96 -26.44
N ILE A 638 3.03 -2.70 -25.14
CA ILE A 638 3.43 -1.42 -24.54
C ILE A 638 4.93 -1.19 -24.73
N GLY A 639 5.77 -2.22 -24.56
CA GLY A 639 7.21 -2.16 -24.77
C GLY A 639 7.57 -1.69 -26.18
N PHE A 640 6.96 -2.28 -27.20
CA PHE A 640 7.11 -1.82 -28.60
C PHE A 640 6.57 -0.41 -28.82
N GLY A 641 5.43 -0.07 -28.22
CA GLY A 641 4.85 1.27 -28.34
C GLY A 641 5.69 2.38 -27.67
N LEU A 642 6.44 2.04 -26.62
CA LEU A 642 7.31 2.97 -25.90
C LEU A 642 8.78 2.93 -26.37
N GLN A 643 9.16 2.05 -27.28
CA GLN A 643 10.53 1.84 -27.72
C GLN A 643 11.22 3.15 -28.13
N ASN A 644 10.58 3.96 -28.97
CA ASN A 644 11.14 5.24 -29.42
C ASN A 644 11.27 6.25 -28.28
N ILE A 645 10.36 6.23 -27.32
CA ILE A 645 10.42 7.15 -26.16
C ILE A 645 11.59 6.77 -25.27
N VAL A 646 11.75 5.49 -25.00
CA VAL A 646 12.86 4.96 -24.18
C VAL A 646 14.19 5.20 -24.87
N ASN A 647 14.28 4.95 -26.20
CA ASN A 647 15.49 5.22 -26.98
C ASN A 647 15.89 6.70 -26.87
N ASN A 648 14.96 7.62 -27.07
CA ASN A 648 15.24 9.06 -26.96
C ASN A 648 15.63 9.50 -25.54
N LEU A 649 15.04 8.89 -24.51
CA LEU A 649 15.40 9.14 -23.12
C LEU A 649 16.84 8.68 -22.83
N VAL A 650 17.18 7.44 -23.24
CA VAL A 650 18.53 6.88 -23.05
C VAL A 650 19.55 7.70 -23.80
N SER A 651 19.26 8.07 -25.07
CA SER A 651 20.11 8.93 -25.89
C SER A 651 20.31 10.32 -25.24
N GLY A 652 19.26 10.91 -24.65
CA GLY A 652 19.39 12.15 -23.90
C GLY A 652 20.30 12.03 -22.68
N LEU A 653 20.25 10.89 -21.99
CA LEU A 653 21.16 10.60 -20.88
C LEU A 653 22.60 10.46 -21.35
N ILE A 654 22.86 9.75 -22.48
CA ILE A 654 24.19 9.61 -23.09
C ILE A 654 24.73 10.97 -23.49
N LEU A 655 23.93 11.81 -24.18
CA LEU A 655 24.33 13.18 -24.55
C LEU A 655 24.74 14.01 -23.31
N ALA A 656 24.02 13.86 -22.19
CA ALA A 656 24.32 14.59 -20.96
C ALA A 656 25.62 14.12 -20.28
N PHE A 657 25.96 12.82 -20.36
CA PHE A 657 27.15 12.27 -19.73
C PHE A 657 28.38 12.34 -20.63
N GLU A 658 28.28 11.87 -21.87
CA GLU A 658 29.42 11.79 -22.81
C GLU A 658 29.71 13.11 -23.52
N LYS A 659 28.70 13.97 -23.65
CA LYS A 659 28.78 15.33 -24.22
C LYS A 659 29.45 15.38 -25.62
N PRO A 660 29.06 14.52 -26.56
CA PRO A 660 29.59 14.60 -27.92
C PRO A 660 29.17 15.90 -28.64
N VAL A 661 28.11 16.51 -28.15
CA VAL A 661 27.61 17.85 -28.52
C VAL A 661 27.20 18.61 -27.25
N GLN A 662 27.36 19.92 -27.25
CA GLN A 662 27.02 20.76 -26.09
C GLN A 662 26.15 21.96 -26.54
N VAL A 663 25.49 22.60 -25.54
CA VAL A 663 24.75 23.83 -25.80
C VAL A 663 25.71 24.90 -26.26
N GLY A 664 25.43 25.53 -27.38
CA GLY A 664 26.29 26.51 -28.06
C GLY A 664 27.05 25.93 -29.25
N ASP A 665 27.21 24.61 -29.39
CA ASP A 665 27.88 24.02 -30.54
C ASP A 665 27.10 24.25 -31.83
N ILE A 666 27.83 24.47 -32.92
CA ILE A 666 27.29 24.52 -34.28
C ILE A 666 27.42 23.13 -34.85
N ILE A 667 26.27 22.49 -35.07
CA ILE A 667 26.21 21.11 -35.59
C ILE A 667 25.48 21.08 -36.95
N GLU A 668 25.77 20.02 -37.69
CA GLU A 668 24.98 19.65 -38.87
C GLU A 668 24.53 18.19 -38.75
N VAL A 669 23.22 18.01 -38.82
CA VAL A 669 22.56 16.71 -38.74
C VAL A 669 21.44 16.64 -39.77
N SER A 670 21.32 15.57 -40.51
CA SER A 670 20.30 15.38 -41.56
C SER A 670 20.18 16.58 -42.53
N ASN A 671 21.32 17.10 -43.04
CA ASN A 671 21.42 18.27 -43.90
C ASN A 671 20.86 19.60 -43.31
N ARG A 672 20.75 19.69 -42.01
CA ARG A 672 20.36 20.92 -41.30
C ARG A 672 21.50 21.37 -40.41
N SER A 673 21.95 22.57 -40.60
CA SER A 673 22.97 23.19 -39.76
C SER A 673 22.35 24.19 -38.84
N GLY A 674 22.83 24.24 -37.58
CA GLY A 674 22.37 25.23 -36.60
C GLY A 674 23.10 25.10 -35.28
N THR A 675 22.85 26.06 -34.38
CA THR A 675 23.44 26.13 -33.06
C THR A 675 22.54 25.45 -32.05
N ILE A 676 23.08 24.59 -31.19
CA ILE A 676 22.34 23.92 -30.13
C ILE A 676 21.92 24.94 -29.08
N MET A 677 20.60 25.08 -28.88
CA MET A 677 20.03 25.99 -27.89
C MET A 677 19.75 25.29 -26.54
N ASP A 678 19.30 24.04 -26.60
CA ASP A 678 18.91 23.27 -25.41
C ASP A 678 18.95 21.77 -25.71
N ILE A 679 19.38 20.99 -24.72
CA ILE A 679 19.38 19.53 -24.76
C ILE A 679 18.39 19.04 -23.71
N GLY A 680 17.17 18.75 -24.15
CA GLY A 680 16.12 18.22 -23.30
C GLY A 680 16.21 16.71 -23.05
N ILE A 681 15.33 16.18 -22.22
CA ILE A 681 15.31 14.74 -21.86
C ILE A 681 15.09 13.83 -23.08
N ARG A 682 14.26 14.23 -24.04
CA ARG A 682 13.91 13.42 -25.22
C ARG A 682 14.30 14.02 -26.55
N ALA A 683 14.51 15.31 -26.62
CA ALA A 683 14.79 16.03 -27.86
C ALA A 683 15.63 17.25 -27.57
N SER A 684 16.54 17.57 -28.45
CA SER A 684 17.37 18.77 -28.46
C SER A 684 16.80 19.80 -29.42
N LYS A 685 17.06 21.10 -29.17
CA LYS A 685 16.66 22.20 -30.02
C LYS A 685 17.87 22.83 -30.66
N ILE A 686 17.84 23.02 -31.97
CA ILE A 686 18.82 23.81 -32.70
C ILE A 686 18.17 25.03 -33.33
N ALA A 687 18.86 26.16 -33.31
CA ALA A 687 18.52 27.37 -34.05
C ALA A 687 19.27 27.39 -35.36
N THR A 688 18.56 27.43 -36.49
CA THR A 688 19.16 27.54 -37.83
C THR A 688 19.49 28.97 -38.18
N GLY A 689 20.39 29.19 -39.14
CA GLY A 689 20.73 30.52 -39.65
C GLY A 689 19.54 31.29 -40.23
N ASP A 690 18.46 30.61 -40.62
CA ASP A 690 17.23 31.21 -41.13
C ASP A 690 16.24 31.64 -40.04
N GLY A 691 16.62 31.46 -38.75
CA GLY A 691 15.80 31.85 -37.60
C GLY A 691 14.75 30.81 -37.19
N ALA A 692 14.76 29.57 -37.72
CA ALA A 692 13.88 28.52 -37.33
C ALA A 692 14.45 27.69 -36.13
N GLU A 693 13.59 27.30 -35.20
CA GLU A 693 13.93 26.31 -34.19
C GLU A 693 13.59 24.90 -34.69
N VAL A 694 14.56 24.02 -34.80
CA VAL A 694 14.38 22.63 -35.18
C VAL A 694 14.50 21.76 -33.93
N ILE A 695 13.46 20.92 -33.70
CA ILE A 695 13.44 19.96 -32.60
C ILE A 695 13.90 18.61 -33.16
N ILE A 696 15.03 18.13 -32.66
CA ILE A 696 15.64 16.86 -33.09
C ILE A 696 15.51 15.85 -31.97
N PRO A 697 14.91 14.67 -32.20
CA PRO A 697 14.92 13.57 -31.25
C PRO A 697 16.36 13.21 -30.83
N ASN A 698 16.60 12.99 -29.53
CA ASN A 698 17.97 12.68 -29.08
C ASN A 698 18.52 11.37 -29.69
N GLY A 699 17.62 10.44 -30.01
CA GLY A 699 17.96 9.21 -30.72
C GLY A 699 18.65 9.48 -32.05
N ASP A 700 18.21 10.48 -32.80
CA ASP A 700 18.79 10.84 -34.09
C ASP A 700 20.19 11.43 -33.93
N LEU A 701 20.44 12.22 -32.90
CA LEU A 701 21.77 12.78 -32.59
C LEU A 701 22.81 11.72 -32.21
N ILE A 702 22.38 10.56 -31.69
CA ILE A 702 23.28 9.45 -31.32
C ILE A 702 23.41 8.43 -32.45
N SER A 703 22.31 8.16 -33.21
CA SER A 703 22.28 7.10 -34.21
C SER A 703 22.73 7.56 -35.60
N GLN A 704 22.66 8.85 -35.91
CA GLN A 704 23.10 9.42 -37.19
C GLN A 704 24.50 10.05 -37.10
N HIS A 705 25.11 10.27 -38.27
CA HIS A 705 26.35 11.06 -38.30
C HIS A 705 26.05 12.52 -38.03
N VAL A 706 26.63 13.04 -36.99
CA VAL A 706 26.58 14.46 -36.64
C VAL A 706 27.94 15.09 -36.90
N ILE A 707 27.95 16.15 -37.65
CA ILE A 707 29.15 16.95 -37.87
C ILE A 707 29.11 18.07 -36.84
N ASN A 708 30.03 18.06 -35.89
CA ASN A 708 30.18 19.14 -34.91
C ASN A 708 31.38 20.04 -35.38
N TRP A 709 31.04 21.27 -35.70
CA TRP A 709 32.00 22.23 -36.26
C TRP A 709 32.79 22.94 -35.18
N THR A 710 32.35 22.93 -33.95
CA THR A 710 32.89 23.70 -32.82
C THR A 710 33.37 22.82 -31.66
N LEU A 711 33.39 21.46 -31.78
CA LEU A 711 33.77 20.54 -30.75
C LEU A 711 35.19 20.73 -30.21
N SER A 712 36.16 21.00 -31.09
CA SER A 712 37.58 21.11 -30.73
C SER A 712 38.06 22.53 -30.82
N ASN A 713 37.58 23.31 -31.76
CA ASN A 713 37.91 24.72 -31.97
C ASN A 713 36.87 25.35 -32.93
N ASP A 714 36.85 26.66 -33.05
CA ASP A 714 35.91 27.42 -33.89
C ASP A 714 36.46 27.70 -35.30
N ASN A 715 37.59 27.08 -35.68
CA ASN A 715 38.25 27.31 -36.95
C ASN A 715 37.53 26.65 -38.10
N ARG A 716 37.26 27.40 -39.17
CA ARG A 716 36.63 26.85 -40.39
C ARG A 716 37.47 27.03 -41.60
N ARG A 717 37.76 25.97 -42.35
CA ARG A 717 38.39 26.03 -43.63
C ARG A 717 37.39 26.50 -44.69
N ILE A 718 37.77 27.58 -45.42
CA ILE A 718 37.01 28.12 -46.52
C ILE A 718 37.66 27.67 -47.83
N GLU A 719 36.79 27.21 -48.70
CA GLU A 719 37.14 26.88 -50.06
C GLU A 719 36.54 27.90 -51.01
N LEU A 720 37.39 28.46 -51.91
CA LEU A 720 36.98 29.39 -52.95
C LEU A 720 37.54 28.99 -54.29
N ILE A 721 36.69 29.01 -55.33
CA ILE A 721 37.07 28.72 -56.69
C ILE A 721 36.82 29.97 -57.54
N ILE A 722 37.88 30.40 -58.30
CA ILE A 722 37.80 31.56 -59.16
C ILE A 722 38.38 31.17 -60.50
N GLY A 723 37.68 31.47 -61.58
CA GLY A 723 38.11 31.27 -62.94
C GLY A 723 38.69 32.55 -63.56
N VAL A 724 39.81 32.43 -64.28
CA VAL A 724 40.40 33.51 -65.06
C VAL A 724 40.44 33.16 -66.58
N SER A 725 40.50 34.13 -67.49
CA SER A 725 40.52 33.90 -68.94
C SER A 725 41.71 33.07 -69.35
N TYR A 726 41.48 32.22 -70.34
CA TYR A 726 42.59 31.55 -71.08
C TYR A 726 43.56 32.57 -71.66
N GLY A 727 44.88 32.38 -71.44
CA GLY A 727 45.90 33.34 -71.79
C GLY A 727 46.43 34.18 -70.68
N SER A 728 45.78 34.12 -69.46
CA SER A 728 46.31 34.71 -68.22
C SER A 728 47.60 34.00 -67.80
N ASP A 729 48.57 34.72 -67.31
CA ASP A 729 49.80 34.18 -66.71
C ASP A 729 49.46 33.47 -65.40
N ILE A 730 49.52 32.13 -65.37
CA ILE A 730 49.15 31.26 -64.24
C ILE A 730 49.99 31.57 -63.01
N GLU A 731 51.31 31.77 -63.16
CA GLU A 731 52.23 32.04 -62.05
C GLU A 731 51.97 33.43 -61.46
N LYS A 732 51.68 34.41 -62.31
CA LYS A 732 51.34 35.78 -61.89
C LYS A 732 50.05 35.75 -61.09
N VAL A 733 48.96 35.06 -61.58
CA VAL A 733 47.66 34.95 -60.89
C VAL A 733 47.85 34.26 -59.58
N LYS A 734 48.57 33.12 -59.54
CA LYS A 734 48.83 32.38 -58.30
C LYS A 734 49.62 33.19 -57.27
N GLY A 735 50.60 33.97 -57.75
CA GLY A 735 51.40 34.89 -56.90
C GLY A 735 50.54 35.98 -56.27
N ILE A 736 49.64 36.58 -57.06
CA ILE A 736 48.71 37.62 -56.58
C ILE A 736 47.75 37.04 -55.53
N LEU A 737 47.11 35.90 -55.82
CA LEU A 737 46.20 35.24 -54.91
C LEU A 737 46.89 34.81 -53.59
N ASN A 738 48.08 34.25 -53.65
CA ASN A 738 48.88 33.91 -52.51
C ASN A 738 49.21 35.15 -51.63
N LYS A 739 49.66 36.29 -52.24
CA LYS A 739 49.96 37.51 -51.54
C LYS A 739 48.72 38.09 -50.86
N LEU A 740 47.57 38.06 -51.54
CA LEU A 740 46.31 38.56 -51.00
C LEU A 740 45.88 37.79 -49.78
N LEU A 741 45.91 36.42 -49.89
CA LEU A 741 45.50 35.58 -48.79
C LEU A 741 46.44 35.64 -47.59
N HIS A 742 47.77 35.78 -47.79
CA HIS A 742 48.73 35.89 -46.69
C HIS A 742 48.75 37.27 -46.02
N ASN A 743 48.34 38.31 -46.71
CA ASN A 743 48.31 39.67 -46.17
C ASN A 743 46.95 40.02 -45.55
N HIS A 744 45.96 39.18 -45.68
CA HIS A 744 44.62 39.43 -45.16
C HIS A 744 44.59 39.17 -43.66
N LYS A 745 44.19 40.20 -42.82
CA LYS A 745 44.28 40.19 -41.36
C LYS A 745 43.40 39.14 -40.70
N ASP A 746 42.27 38.77 -41.32
CA ASP A 746 41.27 37.87 -40.75
C ASP A 746 41.46 36.40 -41.23
N ILE A 747 42.54 36.12 -41.98
CA ILE A 747 42.93 34.79 -42.41
C ILE A 747 43.99 34.23 -41.44
N MET A 748 43.78 33.05 -40.92
CA MET A 748 44.75 32.39 -40.05
C MET A 748 46.07 32.14 -40.80
N PRO A 749 47.23 32.48 -40.20
CA PRO A 749 48.55 32.24 -40.80
C PRO A 749 48.93 30.74 -40.74
N ILE A 750 48.38 29.98 -39.81
CA ILE A 750 48.60 28.53 -39.60
C ILE A 750 47.27 27.85 -39.38
N PRO A 751 46.85 26.89 -40.24
CA PRO A 751 47.56 26.40 -41.46
C PRO A 751 47.60 27.47 -42.57
N ALA A 752 48.76 27.59 -43.26
CA ALA A 752 48.98 28.58 -44.31
C ALA A 752 47.96 28.46 -45.44
N PRO A 753 47.47 29.57 -45.97
CA PRO A 753 46.58 29.57 -47.10
C PRO A 753 47.29 28.99 -48.33
N SER A 754 46.57 28.30 -49.18
CA SER A 754 47.15 27.64 -50.38
C SER A 754 46.28 27.87 -51.62
N VAL A 755 46.97 28.02 -52.76
CA VAL A 755 46.34 28.28 -54.05
C VAL A 755 46.81 27.20 -55.05
N PHE A 756 45.86 26.56 -55.66
CA PHE A 756 46.10 25.51 -56.66
C PHE A 756 45.33 25.80 -57.95
N VAL A 757 45.89 25.46 -59.11
CA VAL A 757 45.12 25.37 -60.33
C VAL A 757 44.26 24.14 -60.20
N HIS A 758 42.96 24.29 -60.31
CA HIS A 758 42.00 23.24 -60.08
C HIS A 758 41.54 22.54 -61.31
N ASN A 759 41.15 23.30 -62.35
CA ASN A 759 40.58 22.74 -63.54
C ASN A 759 40.75 23.68 -64.69
N LEU A 760 40.81 23.14 -65.92
CA LEU A 760 40.68 23.87 -67.16
C LEU A 760 39.24 23.72 -67.63
N SER A 761 38.41 24.67 -67.25
CA SER A 761 36.98 24.70 -67.50
C SER A 761 36.66 25.19 -68.90
N GLN A 762 35.38 25.13 -69.31
CA GLN A 762 35.01 25.46 -70.72
C GLN A 762 35.41 26.87 -71.16
N SER A 763 35.42 27.85 -70.19
CA SER A 763 35.69 29.23 -70.52
C SER A 763 36.75 29.87 -69.59
N SER A 764 37.30 29.10 -68.63
CA SER A 764 38.20 29.60 -67.59
C SER A 764 39.28 28.61 -67.19
N VAL A 765 40.37 29.11 -66.68
CA VAL A 765 41.32 28.38 -65.85
C VAL A 765 40.92 28.61 -64.38
N ASP A 766 40.47 27.57 -63.68
CA ASP A 766 39.96 27.70 -62.33
C ASP A 766 41.06 27.50 -61.29
N PHE A 767 41.15 28.45 -60.38
CA PHE A 767 42.03 28.39 -59.24
C PHE A 767 41.16 28.01 -58.00
N ARG A 768 41.63 27.04 -57.22
CA ARG A 768 41.06 26.63 -55.99
C ARG A 768 41.94 27.09 -54.84
N MET A 769 41.32 27.84 -53.87
CA MET A 769 42.01 28.40 -52.76
C MET A 769 41.46 27.81 -51.51
N PHE A 770 42.32 27.47 -50.55
CA PHE A 770 41.98 27.09 -49.22
C PHE A 770 42.61 28.04 -48.22
N PHE A 771 41.79 28.52 -47.28
CA PHE A 771 42.27 29.36 -46.18
C PHE A 771 41.34 29.12 -44.96
N TRP A 772 41.83 29.48 -43.80
CA TRP A 772 41.13 29.23 -42.57
C TRP A 772 40.64 30.54 -41.96
N ALA A 773 39.37 30.55 -41.49
CA ALA A 773 38.80 31.56 -40.58
C ALA A 773 39.03 31.12 -39.14
N ASP A 774 39.35 32.07 -38.29
CA ASP A 774 39.57 31.87 -36.85
C ASP A 774 38.24 31.61 -36.10
N ASP A 775 37.14 32.15 -36.63
CA ASP A 775 35.81 32.01 -36.05
C ASP A 775 34.80 31.57 -37.12
N ILE A 776 34.14 30.47 -36.84
CA ILE A 776 33.09 29.90 -37.70
C ILE A 776 31.93 30.87 -37.90
N SER A 777 31.64 31.79 -36.97
CA SER A 777 30.55 32.76 -37.11
C SER A 777 30.84 33.79 -38.21
N THR A 778 32.13 34.10 -38.49
CA THR A 778 32.59 35.13 -39.42
C THR A 778 32.96 34.60 -40.79
N TRP A 779 32.97 33.28 -40.98
CA TRP A 779 33.48 32.65 -42.23
C TRP A 779 32.82 33.18 -43.51
N LEU A 780 31.47 33.43 -43.45
CA LEU A 780 30.72 33.88 -44.63
C LEU A 780 31.08 35.32 -44.99
N SER A 781 31.22 36.19 -43.99
CA SER A 781 31.64 37.59 -44.18
C SER A 781 33.11 37.68 -44.63
N LEU A 782 33.99 36.82 -44.11
CA LEU A 782 35.37 36.70 -44.57
C LEU A 782 35.45 36.25 -46.01
N LYS A 783 34.69 35.17 -46.37
CA LYS A 783 34.59 34.70 -47.73
C LYS A 783 34.17 35.81 -48.71
N SER A 784 33.17 36.60 -48.31
CA SER A 784 32.67 37.71 -49.12
C SER A 784 33.72 38.82 -49.28
N ARG A 785 34.43 39.21 -48.21
CA ARG A 785 35.51 40.22 -48.27
C ARG A 785 36.66 39.75 -49.19
N VAL A 786 37.15 38.52 -48.97
CA VAL A 786 38.22 37.97 -49.78
C VAL A 786 37.81 37.92 -51.25
N LEU A 787 36.56 37.56 -51.56
CA LEU A 787 36.05 37.55 -52.93
C LEU A 787 36.03 38.95 -53.55
N SER A 788 35.64 39.97 -52.78
CA SER A 788 35.64 41.37 -53.20
C SER A 788 37.08 41.87 -53.45
N ASP A 789 38.01 41.56 -52.52
CA ASP A 789 39.41 41.94 -52.64
C ASP A 789 40.09 41.28 -53.85
N ILE A 790 39.77 40.07 -54.17
CA ILE A 790 40.23 39.38 -55.34
C ILE A 790 39.72 40.07 -56.61
N TYR A 791 38.41 40.39 -56.66
CA TYR A 791 37.81 41.10 -57.78
C TYR A 791 38.48 42.45 -58.04
N GLU A 792 38.67 43.25 -56.97
CA GLU A 792 39.35 44.56 -57.09
C GLU A 792 40.80 44.41 -57.52
N THR A 793 41.51 43.43 -56.96
CA THR A 793 42.93 43.21 -57.28
C THR A 793 43.11 42.78 -58.70
N PHE A 794 42.24 41.85 -59.20
CA PHE A 794 42.27 41.40 -60.57
C PHE A 794 41.99 42.52 -61.59
N ASN A 795 41.03 43.40 -61.27
CA ASN A 795 40.76 44.58 -62.08
C ASN A 795 41.98 45.56 -62.09
N LYS A 796 42.66 45.72 -60.97
CA LYS A 796 43.89 46.61 -60.94
C LYS A 796 45.06 46.02 -61.69
N GLU A 797 45.21 44.69 -61.66
CA GLU A 797 46.33 44.00 -62.30
C GLU A 797 46.02 43.58 -63.71
N GLY A 798 44.83 43.88 -64.23
CA GLY A 798 44.44 43.65 -65.62
C GLY A 798 44.23 42.18 -65.94
N ILE A 799 43.82 41.36 -64.90
CA ILE A 799 43.45 39.98 -65.00
C ILE A 799 41.96 39.91 -65.35
N GLU A 800 41.64 39.34 -66.53
CA GLU A 800 40.27 39.29 -67.01
C GLU A 800 39.50 38.05 -66.44
N LEU A 801 38.33 38.31 -65.89
CA LEU A 801 37.38 37.24 -65.53
C LEU A 801 36.51 36.92 -66.75
N PRO A 802 36.57 35.69 -67.25
CA PRO A 802 36.01 35.39 -68.58
C PRO A 802 34.45 35.34 -68.46
N PHE A 803 33.83 35.92 -69.49
CA PHE A 803 32.43 35.59 -69.78
C PHE A 803 32.36 34.20 -70.43
N PRO A 804 31.23 33.54 -70.44
CA PRO A 804 31.05 32.27 -71.14
C PRO A 804 31.46 32.44 -72.59
N GLN A 805 32.47 31.66 -73.05
CA GLN A 805 32.99 31.67 -74.42
C GLN A 805 32.27 30.63 -75.24
N GLN A 806 31.89 31.00 -76.46
CA GLN A 806 31.31 30.08 -77.42
C GLN A 806 31.96 30.23 -78.73
N ASP A 807 32.55 29.17 -79.26
CA ASP A 807 33.05 29.16 -80.61
C ASP A 807 31.87 28.95 -81.55
N ILE A 808 31.57 29.98 -82.35
CA ILE A 808 30.49 29.88 -83.36
C ILE A 808 31.12 29.68 -84.71
N HIS A 809 31.02 28.44 -85.23
CA HIS A 809 31.37 28.11 -86.60
C HIS A 809 30.24 28.49 -87.56
N LEU A 810 30.34 29.64 -88.19
CA LEU A 810 29.36 30.04 -89.19
C LEU A 810 29.70 29.35 -90.52
N LYS A 811 28.96 28.31 -90.95
CA LYS A 811 29.04 27.74 -92.29
C LYS A 811 28.07 28.48 -93.19
N PHE A 812 28.62 29.33 -94.05
CA PHE A 812 27.83 29.90 -95.13
C PHE A 812 27.68 28.90 -96.25
N PRO A 813 26.49 28.66 -96.79
CA PRO A 813 26.33 27.93 -98.00
C PRO A 813 26.98 28.68 -99.22
N GLN A 814 27.73 27.99 -100.08
CA GLN A 814 28.56 28.56 -101.14
C GLN A 814 27.76 29.15 -102.29
N GLU A 815 26.48 29.44 -102.21
CA GLU A 815 25.62 29.98 -103.22
C GLU A 815 24.76 31.12 -102.70
N MET A 816 25.29 32.33 -102.68
CA MET A 816 24.58 33.57 -102.88
C MET A 816 25.53 34.72 -103.16
N LEU A 817 26.05 34.72 -104.39
CA LEU A 817 26.53 35.96 -104.98
C LEU A 817 25.30 36.77 -105.42
N ILE A 818 24.98 37.80 -104.63
CA ILE A 818 24.03 38.83 -105.08
C ILE A 818 24.77 40.11 -105.30
N PRO A 819 24.51 40.80 -106.39
CA PRO A 819 25.36 41.94 -106.89
C PRO A 819 25.07 43.17 -106.03
N LYS A 820 26.12 44.00 -105.94
CA LYS A 820 26.09 45.34 -105.47
C LYS A 820 24.94 46.13 -106.08
N ALA A 821 24.06 46.66 -105.20
CA ALA A 821 23.26 47.86 -105.53
C ALA A 821 23.25 48.81 -104.36
N GLU A 822 23.73 49.94 -104.65
CA GLU A 822 23.59 51.19 -103.83
C GLU A 822 22.16 51.42 -103.55
N ILE A 823 21.83 51.75 -102.32
CA ILE A 823 20.80 52.76 -102.05
C ILE A 823 21.08 53.36 -100.65
N THR A 824 21.24 54.62 -100.78
CA THR A 824 21.37 55.69 -99.74
C THR A 824 20.02 55.94 -99.06
N GLU A 825 20.10 56.39 -97.85
CA GLU A 825 19.17 57.28 -97.13
C GLU A 825 18.02 56.85 -96.30
N LYS A 826 18.12 57.23 -95.07
CA LYS A 826 17.04 57.78 -94.23
C LYS A 826 15.87 56.85 -93.84
N ILE A 827 15.68 56.68 -92.59
CA ILE A 827 14.43 57.08 -91.92
C ILE A 827 14.67 57.20 -90.40
N LYS A 828 14.24 58.34 -89.94
CA LYS A 828 14.07 58.89 -88.61
C LYS A 828 13.47 58.03 -87.56
N VAL A 829 13.92 58.28 -86.36
CA VAL A 829 13.33 58.11 -85.04
C VAL A 829 11.86 58.54 -85.01
N LYS A 830 11.00 57.69 -84.40
CA LYS A 830 9.81 58.13 -83.74
C LYS A 830 9.60 57.35 -82.44
N THR A 831 9.84 58.01 -81.41
CA THR A 831 9.38 57.75 -80.03
C THR A 831 7.87 57.95 -79.92
N GLU A 832 7.16 57.07 -79.37
CA GLU A 832 5.88 57.38 -78.73
C GLU A 832 5.63 56.46 -77.50
N LYS A 833 5.51 57.13 -76.39
CA LYS A 833 4.88 56.70 -75.13
C LYS A 833 3.43 56.36 -75.38
N LYS A 834 2.93 55.29 -74.79
CA LYS A 834 1.54 55.29 -74.24
C LYS A 834 1.44 54.47 -72.98
N VAL A 835 1.09 55.18 -71.95
CA VAL A 835 0.57 54.83 -70.66
C VAL A 835 -0.83 54.21 -70.87
N GLY A 836 -1.11 53.18 -70.20
CA GLY A 836 -2.50 52.58 -70.08
C GLY A 836 -2.66 51.87 -68.80
N LYS A 837 -3.21 52.59 -67.84
CA LYS A 837 -3.85 52.04 -66.62
C LYS A 837 -5.08 51.22 -66.99
N THR A 838 -5.26 50.10 -66.33
CA THR A 838 -6.61 49.55 -65.98
C THR A 838 -6.46 48.49 -64.87
N LYS A 839 -6.90 48.92 -63.69
CA LYS A 839 -8.00 48.45 -62.86
C LYS A 839 -7.87 47.07 -62.23
N GLU A 840 -7.78 47.16 -60.96
CA GLU A 840 -8.23 46.17 -59.94
C GLU A 840 -9.58 45.55 -60.30
N LYS A 841 -9.66 44.25 -59.99
CA LYS A 841 -10.93 43.64 -59.57
C LYS A 841 -10.67 42.62 -58.49
N ASP A 842 -11.20 42.95 -57.33
CA ASP A 842 -11.45 42.08 -56.22
C ASP A 842 -12.19 40.80 -56.61
N ILE A 843 -11.78 39.66 -56.09
CA ILE A 843 -12.69 38.56 -55.79
C ILE A 843 -12.23 37.90 -54.51
N ASN A 844 -13.15 37.98 -53.54
CA ASN A 844 -13.20 37.46 -52.19
C ASN A 844 -13.23 35.90 -52.15
N PRO A 845 -12.71 35.27 -51.14
CA PRO A 845 -12.76 33.82 -50.94
C PRO A 845 -14.02 33.41 -50.22
N ASP A 846 -14.66 32.35 -50.64
CA ASP A 846 -15.36 31.44 -49.75
C ASP A 846 -15.93 30.26 -50.58
N GLN A 847 -15.60 29.15 -50.14
CA GLN A 847 -16.33 27.93 -49.87
C GLN A 847 -15.79 26.63 -50.47
N PRO A 848 -16.05 25.51 -49.77
CA PRO A 848 -15.17 24.31 -49.79
C PRO A 848 -15.71 23.23 -50.71
N ALA A 849 -14.87 22.41 -51.22
CA ALA A 849 -15.30 21.17 -51.84
C ALA A 849 -14.69 19.96 -51.13
N LYS A 850 -15.57 19.08 -50.78
CA LYS A 850 -15.45 17.73 -50.26
C LYS A 850 -14.79 16.77 -51.29
N ASP A 851 -14.30 15.71 -50.68
CA ASP A 851 -14.16 14.34 -51.18
C ASP A 851 -13.08 14.01 -52.24
N GLN A 852 -12.02 13.43 -51.76
CA GLN A 852 -11.77 11.95 -51.84
C GLN A 852 -10.61 11.54 -50.94
#